data_fb8ac764ee638d4dd07c2b54775ec3f2
#
_entry.id   fb8ac764ee638d4dd07c2b54775ec3f2
#
_cell.length_a   1.000
_cell.length_b   1.000
_cell.length_c   1.000
_cell.angle_alpha   90.00
_cell.angle_beta   90.00
_cell.angle_gamma   90.00
#
_symmetry.space_group_name_H-M   'P 1'
#
loop_
_entity.id
_entity.type
_entity.pdbx_description
1 polymer ?
#
loop_
_entity_poly.entity_id
_entity_poly.type
_entity_poly.pdbx_seq_one_letter_code
_entity_poly.pdbx_strand_id
1 'polypeptide(L)'
;VRKKVTKQGAGSVFLELKANSQDWEMKRLYSLFAKAKPLICLPKSIGLRLFTQIFLHVFMVFCSHHVIGQSQIAVGTWRIHPSYLEGGFLTGSGQTVFSQGTSSLFYFSINDLEAKPLTVMDGLYSQTFTASAFDQISKKLVVAYQDGTVDLVGEKNVQRLTSIRDNPLILNKTIRNIKSIAGLVYLTGDFGVAALDPQKSAFTASFINIGPGGSLLQVLDIDEDSGIYYLATPLGLLIGDRNSNLNDFRNWSLQHTNFTGGFRNLAVYRGGVYLIGVDNRAYMIEGGTLNWLIGTADLVGLKKAGEQLFFSDRASIYQVGETGSFSQIYNSVSGEIFDFHIGGEQLFISQFGKGVFKTSSNTYVFPNGPSSSVKNFYWDKNGTWALPSGFQSNGVPVSSIGNSTSVLKEGVWLQAIAPDNVIAKAFFRNSDYFGTFGSGLWKVSDGSLQQIELSGISQNTSIGALAVQHENTLWAGVFENFGSLYKILANGDISQVQVQGLQFPRKMIVDRSGNLWILQGPSTGQNRIRVFNESTGLNRLLNNSVNQGNLPNTAIRDMDLDLEGNLWVVTSSGVFYLPSVQFVNNNSPINSIVPIFENRPLLSSVSLTSVLVAPDQTKWFGSEREGLWQFSEQGDERLGHYKRDNSPLTSGQIQNLTMDPVSGELLIVQPNAAFSFRTKSMGSFDNLSELKIFPNPVRPDFSGYLSIEGLTDFSRIKITTAAGRVVYSAQVRGGKATWNILEGLGGRPGPGVYLVYVIDSVGQERIAGKFVVL
;
A
#
# COMPACT_ATOMS: atom_id res chain seq x y z
N VAL A 1 -28.59 6.22 -41.40
CA VAL A 1 -29.41 7.44 -41.55
C VAL A 1 -30.21 7.34 -42.82
N ARG A 2 -31.50 7.01 -42.80
CA ARG A 2 -32.44 7.20 -43.92
C ARG A 2 -33.60 8.07 -43.44
N LYS A 3 -33.71 9.24 -44.05
CA LYS A 3 -34.85 10.16 -43.93
C LYS A 3 -36.12 9.57 -44.52
N LYS A 4 -37.21 9.53 -43.75
CA LYS A 4 -38.59 9.56 -44.29
C LYS A 4 -39.28 10.78 -43.69
N VAL A 5 -39.60 11.71 -44.55
CA VAL A 5 -40.40 12.90 -44.21
C VAL A 5 -41.84 12.60 -44.63
N THR A 6 -42.78 12.60 -43.70
CA THR A 6 -44.22 12.72 -43.97
C THR A 6 -44.70 14.04 -43.36
N LYS A 7 -45.24 14.90 -44.22
CA LYS A 7 -45.90 16.16 -43.86
C LYS A 7 -47.36 15.91 -43.46
N GLN A 8 -47.69 16.27 -42.22
CA GLN A 8 -49.07 16.77 -41.94
C GLN A 8 -48.98 17.64 -40.68
N GLY A 9 -49.41 18.88 -40.85
CA GLY A 9 -50.03 19.80 -39.90
C GLY A 9 -49.28 20.21 -38.66
N ALA A 10 -48.73 21.43 -38.72
CA ALA A 10 -48.41 22.32 -37.60
C ALA A 10 -47.79 21.71 -36.31
N GLY A 11 -46.49 21.73 -36.25
CA GLY A 11 -45.79 22.09 -35.00
C GLY A 11 -45.30 21.01 -34.06
N SER A 12 -44.45 20.09 -34.47
CA SER A 12 -43.36 19.54 -33.61
C SER A 12 -42.47 18.57 -34.40
N VAL A 13 -41.20 18.86 -34.50
CA VAL A 13 -40.21 17.93 -35.06
C VAL A 13 -39.76 17.05 -33.91
N PHE A 14 -40.13 15.76 -33.93
CA PHE A 14 -39.55 14.72 -33.05
C PHE A 14 -38.38 14.05 -33.77
N LEU A 15 -37.23 14.11 -33.17
CA LEU A 15 -36.08 13.26 -33.48
C LEU A 15 -36.17 11.98 -32.63
N GLU A 16 -36.50 10.86 -33.26
CA GLU A 16 -36.37 9.53 -32.63
C GLU A 16 -34.92 9.06 -32.74
N LEU A 17 -34.20 9.10 -31.63
CA LEU A 17 -32.92 8.40 -31.43
C LEU A 17 -33.23 7.05 -30.79
N LYS A 18 -33.18 5.97 -31.56
CA LYS A 18 -33.11 4.62 -30.99
C LYS A 18 -31.65 4.38 -30.47
N ALA A 19 -31.44 4.50 -29.17
CA ALA A 19 -30.28 3.99 -28.49
C ALA A 19 -30.66 2.72 -27.71
N ASN A 20 -29.86 1.69 -27.83
CA ASN A 20 -30.00 0.46 -27.05
C ASN A 20 -29.82 0.78 -25.55
N SER A 21 -30.88 0.49 -24.79
CA SER A 21 -31.01 0.94 -23.40
C SER A 21 -30.48 -0.08 -22.43
N GLN A 22 -29.33 0.18 -21.82
CA GLN A 22 -28.96 -0.41 -20.55
C GLN A 22 -28.55 0.64 -19.50
N ASP A 23 -28.94 1.89 -19.66
CA ASP A 23 -28.59 2.94 -18.72
C ASP A 23 -29.80 3.41 -17.92
N TRP A 24 -29.87 3.00 -16.64
CA TRP A 24 -30.97 3.28 -15.72
C TRP A 24 -31.07 4.77 -15.36
N GLU A 25 -29.96 5.47 -15.37
CA GLU A 25 -29.93 6.92 -15.10
C GLU A 25 -30.51 7.77 -16.21
N MET A 26 -30.36 7.37 -17.47
CA MET A 26 -31.00 8.07 -18.60
C MET A 26 -32.52 7.98 -18.53
N LYS A 27 -33.06 6.88 -18.02
CA LYS A 27 -34.52 6.75 -17.81
C LYS A 27 -35.06 7.68 -16.72
N ARG A 28 -34.23 7.95 -15.70
CA ARG A 28 -34.61 8.86 -14.60
C ARG A 28 -34.59 10.32 -15.04
N LEU A 29 -33.62 10.72 -15.84
CA LEU A 29 -33.56 12.03 -16.47
C LEU A 29 -34.74 12.26 -17.44
N TYR A 30 -35.08 11.27 -18.25
CA TYR A 30 -36.24 11.35 -19.14
C TYR A 30 -37.59 11.53 -18.39
N SER A 31 -37.72 10.88 -17.23
CA SER A 31 -38.93 11.02 -16.39
C SER A 31 -39.00 12.39 -15.69
N LEU A 32 -37.89 13.02 -15.38
CA LEU A 32 -37.83 14.38 -14.81
C LEU A 32 -38.18 15.44 -15.87
N PHE A 33 -37.74 15.27 -17.12
CA PHE A 33 -38.06 16.17 -18.21
C PHE A 33 -39.52 16.02 -18.69
N ALA A 34 -40.10 14.82 -18.63
CA ALA A 34 -41.48 14.60 -18.98
C ALA A 34 -42.49 15.20 -17.99
N LYS A 35 -42.07 15.49 -16.76
CA LYS A 35 -42.92 16.11 -15.72
C LYS A 35 -42.84 17.64 -15.67
N ALA A 36 -41.94 18.27 -16.45
CA ALA A 36 -41.82 19.72 -16.55
C ALA A 36 -42.62 20.28 -17.73
N LYS A 37 -43.91 20.19 -17.66
CA LYS A 37 -44.87 21.02 -18.45
C LYS A 37 -45.81 21.72 -17.46
N PRO A 38 -46.23 22.93 -17.66
CA PRO A 38 -45.83 24.01 -18.54
C PRO A 38 -45.55 25.32 -17.75
N LEU A 39 -44.43 25.95 -17.96
CA LEU A 39 -44.26 27.37 -17.62
C LEU A 39 -43.06 27.86 -18.44
N ILE A 40 -43.35 28.55 -19.53
CA ILE A 40 -42.55 29.64 -20.10
C ILE A 40 -43.14 29.97 -21.48
N CYS A 41 -43.99 30.98 -21.50
CA CYS A 41 -44.26 31.80 -22.69
C CYS A 41 -43.20 32.89 -22.76
N LEU A 42 -42.09 32.64 -23.48
CA LEU A 42 -41.11 33.65 -23.84
C LEU A 42 -40.97 33.75 -25.35
N PRO A 43 -40.69 34.95 -25.92
CA PRO A 43 -40.57 35.14 -27.35
C PRO A 43 -39.51 34.26 -27.99
N LYS A 44 -39.77 33.67 -29.16
CA LYS A 44 -38.96 32.66 -29.84
C LYS A 44 -37.48 32.99 -30.02
N SER A 45 -37.08 34.24 -30.00
CA SER A 45 -35.67 34.66 -30.15
C SER A 45 -34.84 34.64 -28.86
N ILE A 46 -35.47 34.68 -27.70
CA ILE A 46 -34.80 34.66 -26.40
C ILE A 46 -34.70 33.21 -25.87
N GLY A 47 -35.75 32.42 -26.11
CA GLY A 47 -35.77 31.00 -25.69
C GLY A 47 -34.70 30.15 -26.35
N LEU A 48 -34.36 30.42 -27.63
CA LEU A 48 -33.34 29.64 -28.35
C LEU A 48 -31.90 29.94 -27.85
N ARG A 49 -31.60 31.19 -27.49
CA ARG A 49 -30.31 31.58 -26.94
C ARG A 49 -30.14 31.09 -25.50
N LEU A 50 -31.18 31.12 -24.69
CA LEU A 50 -31.13 30.57 -23.33
C LEU A 50 -31.01 29.04 -23.33
N PHE A 51 -31.72 28.38 -24.26
CA PHE A 51 -31.67 26.94 -24.42
C PHE A 51 -30.31 26.48 -24.93
N THR A 52 -29.67 27.18 -25.86
CA THR A 52 -28.31 26.90 -26.31
C THR A 52 -27.27 27.19 -25.22
N GLN A 53 -27.42 28.23 -24.42
CA GLN A 53 -26.52 28.49 -23.30
C GLN A 53 -26.66 27.47 -22.18
N ILE A 54 -27.88 27.09 -21.81
CA ILE A 54 -28.15 26.05 -20.82
C ILE A 54 -27.65 24.68 -21.34
N PHE A 55 -27.91 24.36 -22.61
CA PHE A 55 -27.40 23.13 -23.22
C PHE A 55 -25.87 23.12 -23.32
N LEU A 56 -25.23 24.23 -23.64
CA LEU A 56 -23.78 24.35 -23.64
C LEU A 56 -23.19 24.24 -22.23
N HIS A 57 -23.81 24.82 -21.22
CA HIS A 57 -23.38 24.68 -19.81
C HIS A 57 -23.61 23.26 -19.29
N VAL A 58 -24.73 22.64 -19.55
CA VAL A 58 -25.01 21.25 -19.20
C VAL A 58 -24.06 20.30 -19.95
N PHE A 59 -23.80 20.58 -21.24
CA PHE A 59 -22.85 19.80 -22.03
C PHE A 59 -21.39 20.02 -21.55
N MET A 60 -20.97 21.23 -21.16
CA MET A 60 -19.68 21.48 -20.54
C MET A 60 -19.57 20.81 -19.17
N VAL A 61 -20.59 20.83 -18.34
CA VAL A 61 -20.61 20.12 -17.07
C VAL A 61 -20.59 18.61 -17.29
N PHE A 62 -21.30 18.07 -18.28
CA PHE A 62 -21.20 16.65 -18.65
C PHE A 62 -19.84 16.29 -19.26
N CYS A 63 -19.26 17.13 -20.10
CA CYS A 63 -17.90 16.91 -20.61
C CYS A 63 -16.82 17.02 -19.52
N SER A 64 -17.01 17.88 -18.51
CA SER A 64 -16.08 17.97 -17.39
C SER A 64 -16.17 16.77 -16.42
N HIS A 65 -17.29 16.04 -16.39
CA HIS A 65 -17.44 14.82 -15.59
C HIS A 65 -17.05 13.52 -16.33
N HIS A 66 -16.77 13.58 -17.64
CA HIS A 66 -16.35 12.39 -18.42
C HIS A 66 -14.91 12.46 -18.92
N VAL A 67 -14.12 13.41 -18.45
CA VAL A 67 -12.67 13.40 -18.58
C VAL A 67 -12.04 13.04 -17.23
N ILE A 68 -12.55 11.99 -16.59
CA ILE A 68 -11.67 11.11 -15.84
C ILE A 68 -11.12 10.16 -16.91
N GLY A 69 -10.26 10.67 -17.76
CA GLY A 69 -9.29 9.83 -18.41
C GLY A 69 -8.54 9.17 -17.26
N GLN A 70 -8.72 7.87 -17.07
CA GLN A 70 -7.76 7.08 -16.31
C GLN A 70 -6.40 7.53 -16.84
N SER A 71 -5.66 8.29 -16.05
CA SER A 71 -4.28 8.62 -16.38
C SER A 71 -3.54 7.29 -16.35
N GLN A 72 -3.45 6.64 -17.50
CA GLN A 72 -2.73 5.37 -17.60
C GLN A 72 -1.31 5.68 -17.17
N ILE A 73 -0.91 5.03 -16.08
CA ILE A 73 0.39 5.24 -15.48
C ILE A 73 1.44 4.78 -16.48
N ALA A 74 2.45 5.60 -16.70
CA ALA A 74 3.52 5.29 -17.63
C ALA A 74 4.27 4.02 -17.17
N VAL A 75 4.72 3.22 -18.14
CA VAL A 75 5.61 2.07 -17.87
C VAL A 75 6.87 2.54 -17.16
N GLY A 76 7.27 1.82 -16.11
CA GLY A 76 8.40 2.18 -15.26
C GLY A 76 8.05 3.08 -14.08
N THR A 77 6.78 3.47 -13.94
CA THR A 77 6.33 4.30 -12.81
C THR A 77 6.05 3.44 -11.58
N TRP A 78 6.50 3.94 -10.43
CA TRP A 78 6.20 3.40 -9.11
C TRP A 78 5.06 4.16 -8.44
N ARG A 79 4.30 3.48 -7.60
CA ARG A 79 3.33 4.04 -6.66
C ARG A 79 3.51 3.41 -5.29
N ILE A 80 3.10 4.12 -4.26
CA ILE A 80 3.07 3.61 -2.89
C ILE A 80 1.64 3.59 -2.38
N HIS A 81 1.30 2.60 -1.55
CA HIS A 81 -0.03 2.37 -1.01
C HIS A 81 -0.04 2.31 0.52
N PRO A 82 0.23 3.43 1.23
CA PRO A 82 0.17 3.47 2.68
C PRO A 82 -1.28 3.53 3.17
N SER A 83 -1.52 2.98 4.37
CA SER A 83 -2.77 3.22 5.10
C SER A 83 -2.65 4.54 5.87
N TYR A 84 -3.65 5.40 5.71
CA TYR A 84 -3.72 6.70 6.41
C TYR A 84 -4.71 6.69 7.58
N LEU A 85 -5.28 5.52 7.91
CA LEU A 85 -6.30 5.37 8.95
C LEU A 85 -5.77 4.77 10.26
N GLU A 86 -4.47 4.45 10.35
CA GLU A 86 -3.88 3.81 11.54
C GLU A 86 -3.79 4.71 12.78
N GLY A 87 -4.22 5.96 12.67
CA GLY A 87 -3.97 7.00 13.66
C GLY A 87 -2.56 7.57 13.51
N GLY A 88 -2.35 8.82 13.90
CA GLY A 88 -1.06 9.47 13.73
C GLY A 88 -0.85 10.62 14.72
N PHE A 89 0.42 10.89 15.04
CA PHE A 89 0.81 12.09 15.77
C PHE A 89 0.56 13.32 14.91
N LEU A 90 -0.04 14.34 15.50
CA LEU A 90 -0.38 15.57 14.83
C LEU A 90 0.58 16.68 15.22
N THR A 91 1.10 17.37 14.20
CA THR A 91 1.90 18.59 14.35
C THR A 91 1.53 19.58 13.25
N GLY A 92 1.91 20.85 13.37
CA GLY A 92 1.60 21.80 12.31
C GLY A 92 1.70 23.25 12.72
N SER A 93 1.10 24.08 11.88
CA SER A 93 0.98 25.53 12.08
C SER A 93 -0.48 25.96 12.23
N GLY A 94 -0.73 27.27 12.32
CA GLY A 94 -2.09 27.81 12.20
C GLY A 94 -2.72 27.66 10.79
N GLN A 95 -2.01 27.11 9.80
CA GLN A 95 -2.48 26.98 8.41
C GLN A 95 -2.38 25.56 7.88
N THR A 96 -1.47 24.74 8.39
CA THR A 96 -1.19 23.39 7.88
C THR A 96 -1.09 22.42 9.03
N VAL A 97 -1.75 21.27 8.90
CA VAL A 97 -1.68 20.14 9.82
C VAL A 97 -0.97 18.99 9.13
N PHE A 98 -0.02 18.36 9.83
CA PHE A 98 0.66 17.12 9.44
C PHE A 98 0.19 16.01 10.35
N SER A 99 -0.04 14.83 9.77
CA SER A 99 -0.37 13.60 10.49
C SER A 99 0.66 12.53 10.15
N GLN A 100 1.36 12.02 11.18
CA GLN A 100 2.39 11.00 11.05
C GLN A 100 1.96 9.72 11.77
N GLY A 101 1.64 8.68 11.00
CA GLY A 101 1.50 7.31 11.49
C GLY A 101 2.84 6.57 11.51
N THR A 102 2.80 5.26 11.71
CA THR A 102 4.00 4.41 11.66
C THR A 102 4.58 4.30 10.25
N SER A 103 3.69 4.16 9.25
CA SER A 103 4.05 3.97 7.83
C SER A 103 3.38 4.97 6.89
N SER A 104 2.76 5.99 7.43
CA SER A 104 2.05 7.02 6.68
C SER A 104 2.39 8.42 7.18
N LEU A 105 2.53 9.36 6.26
CA LEU A 105 2.70 10.76 6.55
C LEU A 105 1.92 11.56 5.50
N PHE A 106 1.10 12.49 5.93
CA PHE A 106 0.35 13.38 5.06
C PHE A 106 0.13 14.75 5.71
N TYR A 107 -0.27 15.70 4.91
CA TYR A 107 -0.60 17.04 5.37
C TYR A 107 -1.81 17.61 4.63
N PHE A 108 -2.44 18.61 5.19
CA PHE A 108 -3.53 19.36 4.58
C PHE A 108 -3.55 20.80 5.08
N SER A 109 -4.09 21.70 4.26
CA SER A 109 -4.42 23.06 4.68
C SER A 109 -5.71 23.03 5.50
N ILE A 110 -5.76 23.79 6.59
CA ILE A 110 -6.96 23.88 7.47
C ILE A 110 -8.16 24.52 6.76
N ASN A 111 -7.94 25.20 5.64
CA ASN A 111 -8.99 25.90 4.88
C ASN A 111 -9.65 25.00 3.81
N ASP A 112 -8.87 24.27 3.02
CA ASP A 112 -9.38 23.47 1.91
C ASP A 112 -9.56 21.99 2.25
N LEU A 113 -8.87 21.50 3.30
CA LEU A 113 -8.91 20.11 3.78
C LEU A 113 -8.50 19.06 2.73
N GLU A 114 -7.87 19.48 1.62
CA GLU A 114 -7.32 18.55 0.65
C GLU A 114 -6.08 17.88 1.24
N ALA A 115 -6.20 16.59 1.53
CA ALA A 115 -5.11 15.82 2.11
C ALA A 115 -4.11 15.38 1.03
N LYS A 116 -2.83 15.68 1.26
CA LYS A 116 -1.71 15.36 0.36
C LYS A 116 -0.76 14.41 1.05
N PRO A 117 -0.47 13.23 0.45
CA PRO A 117 0.53 12.33 0.99
C PRO A 117 1.92 12.95 0.93
N LEU A 118 2.78 12.54 1.85
CA LEU A 118 4.21 12.83 1.83
C LEU A 118 4.95 11.50 2.01
N THR A 119 5.72 11.10 0.99
CA THR A 119 6.21 9.73 0.85
C THR A 119 7.65 9.69 0.37
N VAL A 120 8.22 8.50 0.25
CA VAL A 120 9.53 8.29 -0.40
C VAL A 120 9.56 8.78 -1.86
N MET A 121 8.39 8.86 -2.52
CA MET A 121 8.28 9.43 -3.87
C MET A 121 8.51 10.94 -3.89
N ASP A 122 8.29 11.61 -2.73
CA ASP A 122 8.51 13.04 -2.53
C ASP A 122 9.92 13.34 -1.98
N GLY A 123 10.76 12.30 -1.86
CA GLY A 123 12.15 12.41 -1.43
C GLY A 123 12.43 12.05 0.03
N LEU A 124 11.44 11.54 0.78
CA LEU A 124 11.67 11.05 2.13
C LEU A 124 12.61 9.83 2.13
N TYR A 125 13.36 9.67 3.22
CA TYR A 125 14.33 8.59 3.38
C TYR A 125 13.68 7.21 3.47
N SER A 126 12.57 7.09 4.19
CA SER A 126 11.87 5.83 4.43
C SER A 126 10.38 6.07 4.59
N GLN A 127 9.61 5.00 4.56
CA GLN A 127 8.18 4.99 4.86
C GLN A 127 7.89 4.47 6.28
N THR A 128 8.90 4.39 7.14
CA THR A 128 8.73 4.00 8.55
C THR A 128 9.26 5.13 9.42
N PHE A 129 8.34 5.82 10.07
CA PHE A 129 8.58 7.02 10.85
C PHE A 129 8.59 6.72 12.35
N THR A 130 9.44 7.41 13.11
CA THR A 130 9.46 7.29 14.58
C THR A 130 8.91 8.52 15.28
N ALA A 131 9.20 9.71 14.75
CA ALA A 131 8.70 10.98 15.29
C ALA A 131 8.69 12.06 14.21
N SER A 132 7.84 13.07 14.37
CA SER A 132 7.86 14.29 13.56
C SER A 132 7.41 15.50 14.34
N ALA A 133 7.97 16.68 14.00
CA ALA A 133 7.52 17.97 14.53
C ALA A 133 7.70 19.07 13.49
N PHE A 134 6.73 19.98 13.42
CA PHE A 134 6.80 21.16 12.58
C PHE A 134 7.43 22.31 13.38
N ASP A 135 8.51 22.87 12.86
CA ASP A 135 9.15 24.04 13.43
C ASP A 135 8.55 25.32 12.86
N GLN A 136 7.97 26.15 13.75
CA GLN A 136 7.26 27.38 13.38
C GLN A 136 8.21 28.46 12.84
N ILE A 137 9.48 28.45 13.23
CA ILE A 137 10.45 29.50 12.88
C ILE A 137 11.04 29.23 11.50
N SER A 138 11.55 28.03 11.27
CA SER A 138 12.13 27.65 9.97
C SER A 138 11.08 27.28 8.93
N LYS A 139 9.81 27.04 9.33
CA LYS A 139 8.72 26.52 8.49
C LYS A 139 9.04 25.15 7.88
N LYS A 140 9.84 24.35 8.56
CA LYS A 140 10.21 23.00 8.12
C LYS A 140 9.55 21.94 9.00
N LEU A 141 9.13 20.82 8.39
CA LEU A 141 8.79 19.62 9.12
C LEU A 141 10.07 18.79 9.32
N VAL A 142 10.34 18.43 10.56
CA VAL A 142 11.44 17.53 10.95
C VAL A 142 10.87 16.13 11.09
N VAL A 143 11.42 15.16 10.35
CA VAL A 143 10.95 13.77 10.34
C VAL A 143 12.10 12.85 10.74
N ALA A 144 11.89 11.99 11.72
CA ALA A 144 12.90 11.07 12.20
C ALA A 144 12.59 9.61 11.85
N TYR A 145 13.66 8.83 11.74
CA TYR A 145 13.63 7.41 11.41
C TYR A 145 14.35 6.57 12.45
N GLN A 146 14.03 5.27 12.49
CA GLN A 146 14.55 4.35 13.52
C GLN A 146 16.09 4.25 13.55
N ASP A 147 16.75 4.43 12.42
CA ASP A 147 18.22 4.36 12.31
C ASP A 147 18.93 5.66 12.71
N GLY A 148 18.18 6.68 13.15
CA GLY A 148 18.73 8.00 13.52
C GLY A 148 18.90 8.95 12.32
N THR A 149 18.45 8.59 11.13
CA THR A 149 18.35 9.53 10.01
C THR A 149 17.24 10.55 10.31
N VAL A 150 17.42 11.78 9.85
CA VAL A 150 16.45 12.87 9.98
C VAL A 150 16.30 13.56 8.63
N ASP A 151 15.07 13.74 8.16
CA ASP A 151 14.74 14.59 7.01
C ASP A 151 14.18 15.93 7.48
N LEU A 152 14.67 17.01 6.90
CA LEU A 152 14.13 18.36 7.00
C LEU A 152 13.32 18.64 5.73
N VAL A 153 12.00 18.65 5.88
CA VAL A 153 11.07 18.85 4.77
C VAL A 153 10.70 20.33 4.70
N GLY A 154 11.19 20.99 3.68
CA GLY A 154 10.81 22.36 3.33
C GLY A 154 9.75 22.37 2.21
N GLU A 155 9.35 23.56 1.79
CA GLU A 155 8.31 23.74 0.77
C GLU A 155 8.67 23.08 -0.59
N LYS A 156 9.95 23.10 -0.97
CA LYS A 156 10.41 22.67 -2.30
C LYS A 156 11.42 21.52 -2.29
N ASN A 157 11.97 21.18 -1.14
CA ASN A 157 13.04 20.19 -1.04
C ASN A 157 13.02 19.46 0.29
N VAL A 158 13.59 18.27 0.27
CA VAL A 158 13.89 17.47 1.46
C VAL A 158 15.40 17.43 1.62
N GLN A 159 15.88 17.82 2.81
CA GLN A 159 17.30 17.77 3.16
C GLN A 159 17.52 16.68 4.20
N ARG A 160 18.44 15.76 3.93
CA ARG A 160 18.75 14.61 4.79
C ARG A 160 19.93 14.85 5.68
N LEU A 161 19.78 14.54 6.96
CA LEU A 161 20.83 14.60 7.98
C LEU A 161 21.06 13.19 8.55
N THR A 162 22.34 12.78 8.55
CA THR A 162 22.74 11.42 8.94
C THR A 162 23.67 11.40 10.15
N SER A 163 23.89 12.54 10.79
CA SER A 163 24.89 12.69 11.86
C SER A 163 24.66 11.76 13.05
N ILE A 164 23.40 11.50 13.44
CA ILE A 164 23.07 10.54 14.50
C ILE A 164 23.31 9.12 13.99
N ARG A 165 22.82 8.79 12.79
CA ARG A 165 23.01 7.48 12.16
C ARG A 165 24.47 7.09 12.04
N ASP A 166 25.29 8.03 11.57
CA ASP A 166 26.70 7.78 11.23
C ASP A 166 27.63 7.90 12.45
N ASN A 167 27.11 8.32 13.62
CA ASN A 167 27.89 8.41 14.85
C ASN A 167 28.11 7.01 15.47
N PRO A 168 29.36 6.50 15.50
CA PRO A 168 29.65 5.18 16.05
C PRO A 168 29.51 5.09 17.58
N LEU A 169 29.49 6.21 18.29
CA LEU A 169 29.35 6.26 19.74
C LEU A 169 27.88 6.06 20.18
N ILE A 170 26.92 6.24 19.27
CA ILE A 170 25.50 6.03 19.51
C ILE A 170 25.15 4.61 19.08
N LEU A 171 24.97 3.70 20.04
CA LEU A 171 24.62 2.30 19.78
C LEU A 171 23.14 2.15 19.39
N ASN A 172 22.24 2.73 20.19
CA ASN A 172 20.81 2.77 19.87
C ASN A 172 20.44 4.17 19.38
N LYS A 173 20.07 4.27 18.10
CA LYS A 173 19.86 5.53 17.37
C LYS A 173 18.39 5.94 17.29
N THR A 174 17.51 5.21 17.93
CA THR A 174 16.07 5.45 17.87
C THR A 174 15.71 6.81 18.46
N ILE A 175 15.17 7.69 17.63
CA ILE A 175 14.58 8.96 18.02
C ILE A 175 13.13 8.70 18.40
N ARG A 176 12.70 9.08 19.60
CA ARG A 176 11.36 8.79 20.14
C ARG A 176 10.44 9.97 20.12
N ASN A 177 10.99 11.17 20.30
CA ASN A 177 10.21 12.40 20.28
C ASN A 177 11.02 13.54 19.67
N ILE A 178 10.31 14.51 19.11
CA ILE A 178 10.87 15.74 18.54
C ILE A 178 10.07 16.91 19.07
N LYS A 179 10.75 17.92 19.61
CA LYS A 179 10.12 19.11 20.15
C LYS A 179 10.85 20.38 19.69
N SER A 180 10.10 21.33 19.18
CA SER A 180 10.65 22.65 18.81
C SER A 180 10.54 23.60 20.02
N ILE A 181 11.68 24.14 20.45
CA ILE A 181 11.79 25.06 21.59
C ILE A 181 12.71 26.22 21.18
N ALA A 182 12.20 27.43 21.21
CA ALA A 182 12.97 28.66 21.00
C ALA A 182 13.86 28.67 19.74
N GLY A 183 13.40 28.04 18.64
CA GLY A 183 14.11 28.00 17.34
C GLY A 183 15.12 26.89 17.16
N LEU A 184 15.30 26.05 18.16
CA LEU A 184 16.00 24.77 18.06
C LEU A 184 15.00 23.62 18.10
N VAL A 185 15.33 22.54 17.44
CA VAL A 185 14.57 21.29 17.46
C VAL A 185 15.35 20.25 18.24
N TYR A 186 14.77 19.81 19.35
CA TYR A 186 15.35 18.78 20.20
C TYR A 186 14.81 17.41 19.83
N LEU A 187 15.73 16.49 19.55
CA LEU A 187 15.43 15.10 19.28
C LEU A 187 15.83 14.29 20.50
N THR A 188 14.85 13.67 21.13
CA THR A 188 15.06 12.81 22.28
C THR A 188 14.96 11.34 21.90
N GLY A 189 15.74 10.50 22.56
CA GLY A 189 15.76 9.10 22.19
C GLY A 189 16.53 8.23 23.17
N ASP A 190 16.83 7.01 22.74
CA ASP A 190 17.54 6.02 23.53
C ASP A 190 19.02 6.40 23.78
N PHE A 191 19.52 7.40 23.07
CA PHE A 191 20.88 7.93 23.17
C PHE A 191 20.99 9.20 24.05
N GLY A 192 19.88 9.74 24.53
CA GLY A 192 19.82 11.04 25.21
C GLY A 192 19.12 12.12 24.36
N VAL A 193 19.77 13.25 24.15
CA VAL A 193 19.23 14.42 23.44
C VAL A 193 20.20 14.91 22.37
N ALA A 194 19.67 15.29 21.21
CA ALA A 194 20.39 16.05 20.18
C ALA A 194 19.61 17.32 19.83
N ALA A 195 20.31 18.46 19.75
CA ALA A 195 19.74 19.76 19.38
C ALA A 195 20.09 20.08 17.92
N LEU A 196 19.10 20.36 17.12
CA LEU A 196 19.18 20.66 15.68
C LEU A 196 18.76 22.12 15.44
N ASP A 197 19.55 22.89 14.73
CA ASP A 197 19.14 24.17 14.15
C ASP A 197 18.59 23.91 12.74
N PRO A 198 17.26 23.96 12.55
CA PRO A 198 16.67 23.61 11.26
C PRO A 198 16.87 24.71 10.21
N GLN A 199 17.23 25.94 10.58
CA GLN A 199 17.59 27.01 9.66
C GLN A 199 18.96 26.73 9.05
N LYS A 200 19.94 26.35 9.87
CA LYS A 200 21.29 25.99 9.44
C LYS A 200 21.39 24.57 8.93
N SER A 201 20.35 23.76 9.15
CA SER A 201 20.34 22.32 8.83
C SER A 201 21.53 21.56 9.44
N ALA A 202 21.81 21.86 10.70
CA ALA A 202 22.97 21.31 11.42
C ALA A 202 22.65 21.06 12.89
N PHE A 203 23.21 19.95 13.42
CA PHE A 203 23.17 19.70 14.86
C PHE A 203 24.12 20.67 15.57
N THR A 204 23.63 21.28 16.65
CA THR A 204 24.35 22.31 17.42
C THR A 204 24.88 21.80 18.76
N ALA A 205 24.20 20.82 19.35
CA ALA A 205 24.59 20.18 20.59
C ALA A 205 24.08 18.74 20.66
N SER A 206 24.70 17.94 21.54
CA SER A 206 24.18 16.62 21.92
C SER A 206 24.53 16.33 23.36
N PHE A 207 23.60 15.77 24.12
CA PHE A 207 23.78 15.37 25.51
C PHE A 207 23.63 13.85 25.58
N ILE A 208 24.77 13.17 25.55
CA ILE A 208 24.88 11.71 25.54
C ILE A 208 25.53 11.28 26.86
N ASN A 209 25.17 10.10 27.37
CA ASN A 209 25.70 9.59 28.63
C ASN A 209 25.45 10.50 29.85
N ILE A 210 24.27 11.08 29.92
CA ILE A 210 23.83 12.00 30.95
C ILE A 210 23.16 11.33 32.15
N GLY A 211 23.08 10.00 32.14
CA GLY A 211 22.54 9.22 33.24
C GLY A 211 23.50 9.13 34.44
N PRO A 212 23.04 8.56 35.56
CA PRO A 212 23.86 8.39 36.77
C PRO A 212 25.18 7.72 36.48
N GLY A 213 26.29 8.32 36.97
CA GLY A 213 27.63 7.84 36.71
C GLY A 213 28.14 7.98 35.28
N GLY A 214 27.46 8.79 34.44
CA GLY A 214 27.78 8.93 33.01
C GLY A 214 27.27 7.79 32.15
N SER A 215 26.23 7.11 32.62
CA SER A 215 25.60 6.02 31.87
C SER A 215 24.70 6.59 30.74
N LEU A 216 24.47 5.73 29.75
CA LEU A 216 23.45 6.02 28.72
C LEU A 216 22.08 6.10 29.38
N LEU A 217 21.30 7.13 29.05
CA LEU A 217 19.95 7.33 29.59
C LEU A 217 18.97 7.63 28.46
N GLN A 218 17.88 6.87 28.40
CA GLN A 218 16.77 7.16 27.51
C GLN A 218 16.06 8.44 27.95
N VAL A 219 15.87 9.36 27.01
CA VAL A 219 15.07 10.57 27.21
C VAL A 219 13.82 10.48 26.36
N LEU A 220 12.66 10.64 26.98
CA LEU A 220 11.35 10.46 26.35
C LEU A 220 10.72 11.79 25.93
N ASP A 221 10.97 12.88 26.68
CA ASP A 221 10.52 14.23 26.34
C ASP A 221 11.44 15.28 26.94
N ILE A 222 11.39 16.50 26.43
CA ILE A 222 12.18 17.65 26.87
C ILE A 222 11.33 18.90 26.85
N ASP A 223 11.55 19.82 27.81
CA ASP A 223 11.12 21.22 27.73
C ASP A 223 12.15 22.12 28.41
N GLU A 224 12.00 23.43 28.20
CA GLU A 224 12.92 24.43 28.76
C GLU A 224 12.14 25.60 29.28
N ASP A 225 12.55 26.13 30.43
CA ASP A 225 12.10 27.40 30.96
C ASP A 225 13.23 28.14 31.62
N SER A 226 13.39 29.43 31.31
CA SER A 226 14.32 30.36 31.94
C SER A 226 15.78 29.82 31.98
N GLY A 227 16.19 29.08 30.98
CA GLY A 227 17.53 28.48 30.88
C GLY A 227 17.71 27.14 31.59
N ILE A 228 16.65 26.57 32.14
CA ILE A 228 16.66 25.25 32.77
C ILE A 228 16.02 24.23 31.85
N TYR A 229 16.75 23.18 31.55
CA TYR A 229 16.22 22.03 30.82
C TYR A 229 15.61 21.01 31.79
N TYR A 230 14.46 20.48 31.39
CA TYR A 230 13.74 19.40 32.05
C TYR A 230 13.62 18.23 31.10
N LEU A 231 14.07 17.04 31.51
CA LEU A 231 14.02 15.82 30.71
C LEU A 231 13.18 14.76 31.39
N ALA A 232 12.15 14.27 30.72
CA ALA A 232 11.37 13.11 31.15
C ALA A 232 12.14 11.84 30.85
N THR A 233 12.41 11.02 31.88
CA THR A 233 13.16 9.77 31.72
C THR A 233 12.48 8.61 32.48
N PRO A 234 12.79 7.34 32.11
CA PRO A 234 12.30 6.19 32.89
C PRO A 234 12.79 6.14 34.34
N LEU A 235 13.83 6.90 34.69
CA LEU A 235 14.39 6.95 36.06
C LEU A 235 13.82 8.11 36.90
N GLY A 236 13.09 9.05 36.31
CA GLY A 236 12.58 10.26 36.93
C GLY A 236 12.78 11.50 36.07
N LEU A 237 12.78 12.67 36.69
CA LEU A 237 12.99 13.97 36.04
C LEU A 237 14.47 14.36 36.13
N LEU A 238 15.12 14.59 34.97
CA LEU A 238 16.50 15.08 34.92
C LEU A 238 16.49 16.59 34.63
N ILE A 239 17.19 17.36 35.44
CA ILE A 239 17.22 18.84 35.38
C ILE A 239 18.64 19.31 35.13
N GLY A 240 18.84 20.26 34.20
CA GLY A 240 20.16 20.80 33.86
C GLY A 240 20.10 22.29 33.54
N ASP A 241 21.08 23.05 34.03
CA ASP A 241 21.22 24.48 33.68
C ASP A 241 21.94 24.62 32.34
N ARG A 242 21.31 25.34 31.40
CA ARG A 242 21.83 25.61 30.04
C ARG A 242 23.20 26.29 30.07
N ASN A 243 23.53 27.05 31.11
CA ASN A 243 24.81 27.74 31.23
C ASN A 243 25.94 26.83 31.75
N SER A 244 25.63 25.61 32.18
CA SER A 244 26.59 24.60 32.58
C SER A 244 27.06 23.76 31.43
N ASN A 245 28.16 22.99 31.61
CA ASN A 245 28.60 22.01 30.63
C ASN A 245 27.70 20.76 30.68
N LEU A 246 26.63 20.72 29.91
CA LEU A 246 25.66 19.62 29.89
C LEU A 246 26.14 18.32 29.23
N ASN A 247 27.37 18.27 28.71
CA ASN A 247 28.04 17.03 28.35
C ASN A 247 28.65 16.32 29.56
N ASP A 248 28.76 16.99 30.72
CA ASP A 248 29.14 16.38 31.97
C ASP A 248 27.90 15.97 32.77
N PHE A 249 27.73 14.67 32.99
CA PHE A 249 26.56 14.12 33.71
C PHE A 249 26.40 14.71 35.11
N ARG A 250 27.50 15.20 35.76
CA ARG A 250 27.47 15.82 37.07
C ARG A 250 26.69 17.16 37.14
N ASN A 251 26.48 17.78 36.00
CA ASN A 251 25.69 19.01 35.86
C ASN A 251 24.20 18.74 35.63
N TRP A 252 23.81 17.48 35.69
CA TRP A 252 22.41 17.06 35.67
C TRP A 252 21.99 16.56 37.04
N SER A 253 20.83 17.06 37.55
CA SER A 253 20.20 16.62 38.78
C SER A 253 19.03 15.70 38.49
N LEU A 254 19.13 14.43 38.92
CA LEU A 254 18.03 13.47 38.79
C LEU A 254 17.13 13.55 40.00
N GLN A 255 15.86 13.89 39.79
CA GLN A 255 14.84 14.09 40.83
C GLN A 255 13.67 13.10 40.65
N HIS A 256 12.89 12.95 41.76
CA HIS A 256 11.69 12.12 41.79
C HIS A 256 11.93 10.64 41.38
N THR A 257 13.06 10.08 41.77
CA THR A 257 13.45 8.71 41.50
C THR A 257 12.60 7.66 42.24
N ASN A 258 11.88 8.05 43.27
CA ASN A 258 10.94 7.19 44.00
C ASN A 258 9.66 6.89 43.22
N PHE A 259 9.45 7.56 42.09
CA PHE A 259 8.34 7.28 41.19
C PHE A 259 8.68 6.10 40.29
N THR A 260 8.01 4.97 40.49
CA THR A 260 8.30 3.74 39.75
C THR A 260 8.06 3.91 38.25
N GLY A 261 9.13 3.78 37.45
CA GLY A 261 9.08 3.83 35.99
C GLY A 261 9.22 5.22 35.37
N GLY A 262 9.28 6.31 36.19
CA GLY A 262 9.56 7.66 35.71
C GLY A 262 8.45 8.32 34.88
N PHE A 263 8.85 9.25 34.02
CA PHE A 263 7.94 10.10 33.24
C PHE A 263 8.15 9.93 31.73
N ARG A 264 7.08 10.05 30.97
CA ARG A 264 7.11 9.86 29.49
C ARG A 264 6.83 11.14 28.69
N ASN A 265 6.07 12.09 29.25
CA ASN A 265 5.83 13.39 28.64
C ASN A 265 6.00 14.49 29.66
N LEU A 266 6.43 15.66 29.20
CA LEU A 266 6.51 16.84 30.04
C LEU A 266 6.21 18.15 29.29
N ALA A 267 5.72 19.16 30.02
CA ALA A 267 5.61 20.52 29.54
C ALA A 267 5.83 21.47 30.68
N VAL A 268 6.61 22.55 30.48
CA VAL A 268 6.71 23.64 31.41
C VAL A 268 5.66 24.70 31.06
N TYR A 269 4.83 25.05 32.02
CA TYR A 269 3.72 25.98 31.81
C TYR A 269 3.49 26.84 33.04
N ARG A 270 3.59 28.17 32.90
CA ARG A 270 3.39 29.15 33.98
C ARG A 270 4.22 28.86 35.24
N GLY A 271 5.48 28.47 35.06
CA GLY A 271 6.41 28.16 36.15
C GLY A 271 6.22 26.80 36.83
N GLY A 272 5.23 26.02 36.44
CA GLY A 272 5.03 24.63 36.88
C GLY A 272 5.51 23.63 35.84
N VAL A 273 6.06 22.50 36.28
CA VAL A 273 6.43 21.38 35.42
C VAL A 273 5.33 20.32 35.42
N TYR A 274 4.62 20.20 34.34
CA TYR A 274 3.53 19.24 34.16
C TYR A 274 4.07 17.96 33.48
N LEU A 275 3.64 16.80 33.96
CA LEU A 275 4.18 15.52 33.60
C LEU A 275 3.08 14.47 33.37
N ILE A 276 3.32 13.53 32.47
CA ILE A 276 2.59 12.26 32.44
C ILE A 276 3.58 11.16 32.87
N GLY A 277 3.22 10.44 33.94
CA GLY A 277 3.95 9.28 34.38
C GLY A 277 3.78 8.08 33.44
N VAL A 278 4.62 7.07 33.58
CA VAL A 278 4.44 5.79 32.88
C VAL A 278 3.18 5.04 33.32
N ASP A 279 2.59 5.41 34.46
CA ASP A 279 1.29 4.95 34.95
C ASP A 279 0.09 5.64 34.27
N ASN A 280 0.35 6.48 33.25
CA ASN A 280 -0.64 7.26 32.51
C ASN A 280 -1.43 8.28 33.33
N ARG A 281 -0.86 8.78 34.44
CA ARG A 281 -1.47 9.82 35.29
C ARG A 281 -0.76 11.16 35.11
N ALA A 282 -1.48 12.24 35.38
CA ALA A 282 -0.93 13.60 35.35
C ALA A 282 -0.32 13.99 36.70
N TYR A 283 0.83 14.63 36.65
CA TYR A 283 1.56 15.17 37.79
C TYR A 283 2.00 16.60 37.52
N MET A 284 2.18 17.38 38.60
CA MET A 284 2.76 18.71 38.55
C MET A 284 3.83 18.84 39.62
N ILE A 285 4.94 19.45 39.27
CA ILE A 285 5.96 19.86 40.21
C ILE A 285 5.85 21.34 40.45
N GLU A 286 5.63 21.71 41.68
CA GLU A 286 5.59 23.07 42.15
C GLU A 286 6.39 23.19 43.46
N GLY A 287 7.33 24.16 43.52
CA GLY A 287 8.20 24.30 44.68
C GLY A 287 9.04 23.05 45.03
N GLY A 288 9.36 22.21 44.06
CA GLY A 288 10.10 20.97 44.22
C GLY A 288 9.27 19.77 44.70
N THR A 289 7.97 19.94 44.93
CA THR A 289 7.05 18.88 45.36
C THR A 289 6.28 18.31 44.14
N LEU A 290 6.27 16.97 44.04
CA LEU A 290 5.48 16.26 43.01
C LEU A 290 4.05 16.02 43.51
N ASN A 291 3.09 16.67 42.89
CA ASN A 291 1.67 16.57 43.21
C ASN A 291 0.92 15.80 42.11
N TRP A 292 0.06 14.88 42.51
CA TRP A 292 -0.87 14.23 41.61
C TRP A 292 -2.04 15.17 41.28
N LEU A 293 -2.35 15.35 39.99
CA LEU A 293 -3.30 16.38 39.56
C LEU A 293 -4.69 15.87 39.28
N ILE A 294 -4.88 14.62 38.85
CA ILE A 294 -6.21 14.10 38.45
C ILE A 294 -6.33 12.62 38.77
N GLY A 295 -7.55 12.21 39.21
CA GLY A 295 -7.98 10.83 39.30
C GLY A 295 -8.32 10.15 37.96
N THR A 296 -7.87 10.69 36.82
CA THR A 296 -8.05 10.09 35.51
C THR A 296 -6.91 9.10 35.22
N ALA A 297 -7.28 7.89 34.85
CA ALA A 297 -6.37 6.90 34.29
C ALA A 297 -6.31 7.05 32.76
N ASP A 298 -5.27 6.53 32.13
CA ASP A 298 -5.11 6.38 30.69
C ASP A 298 -4.94 7.69 29.88
N LEU A 299 -4.27 8.70 30.45
CA LEU A 299 -3.82 9.84 29.67
C LEU A 299 -2.88 9.40 28.53
N VAL A 300 -3.09 9.95 27.34
CA VAL A 300 -2.30 9.62 26.15
C VAL A 300 -1.46 10.78 25.65
N GLY A 301 -1.84 12.02 25.92
CA GLY A 301 -1.17 13.21 25.40
C GLY A 301 -1.07 14.37 26.39
N LEU A 302 0.03 15.15 26.24
CA LEU A 302 0.28 16.42 26.91
C LEU A 302 0.85 17.39 25.87
N LYS A 303 0.16 18.50 25.59
CA LYS A 303 0.59 19.47 24.57
C LYS A 303 0.40 20.90 24.98
N LYS A 304 1.38 21.75 24.64
CA LYS A 304 1.24 23.21 24.64
C LYS A 304 0.76 23.69 23.26
N ALA A 305 -0.24 24.59 23.26
CA ALA A 305 -0.67 25.28 22.06
C ALA A 305 -0.83 26.78 22.42
N GLY A 306 0.10 27.61 21.91
CA GLY A 306 0.22 28.99 22.35
C GLY A 306 0.43 29.10 23.87
N GLU A 307 -0.36 29.93 24.53
CA GLU A 307 -0.35 30.16 25.99
C GLU A 307 -1.28 29.20 26.76
N GLN A 308 -1.56 28.02 26.19
CA GLN A 308 -2.48 27.05 26.79
C GLN A 308 -1.83 25.68 26.88
N LEU A 309 -2.21 24.92 27.91
CA LEU A 309 -1.76 23.54 28.14
C LEU A 309 -2.95 22.60 28.14
N PHE A 310 -2.77 21.43 27.51
CA PHE A 310 -3.83 20.45 27.36
C PHE A 310 -3.33 19.05 27.70
N PHE A 311 -4.20 18.25 28.33
CA PHE A 311 -4.08 16.81 28.48
C PHE A 311 -5.14 16.10 27.64
N SER A 312 -4.86 14.90 27.19
CA SER A 312 -5.86 14.02 26.59
C SER A 312 -5.80 12.62 27.15
N ASP A 313 -6.94 12.00 27.33
CA ASP A 313 -7.11 10.56 27.39
C ASP A 313 -7.66 10.05 26.06
N ARG A 314 -8.05 8.76 26.00
CA ARG A 314 -8.57 8.16 24.76
C ARG A 314 -9.96 8.65 24.35
N ALA A 315 -10.68 9.33 25.24
CA ALA A 315 -12.04 9.80 25.00
C ALA A 315 -12.15 11.33 25.02
N SER A 316 -11.31 12.03 25.78
CA SER A 316 -11.50 13.43 26.11
C SER A 316 -10.22 14.26 26.00
N ILE A 317 -10.40 15.56 25.76
CA ILE A 317 -9.32 16.56 25.83
C ILE A 317 -9.68 17.58 26.90
N TYR A 318 -8.72 17.86 27.76
CA TYR A 318 -8.84 18.77 28.89
C TYR A 318 -7.88 19.94 28.75
N GLN A 319 -8.36 21.15 29.03
CA GLN A 319 -7.53 22.34 29.12
C GLN A 319 -7.18 22.61 30.58
N VAL A 320 -5.93 22.96 30.83
CA VAL A 320 -5.46 23.38 32.16
C VAL A 320 -5.80 24.86 32.38
N GLY A 321 -6.60 25.13 33.38
CA GLY A 321 -6.96 26.48 33.80
C GLY A 321 -5.89 27.20 34.61
N GLU A 322 -6.10 28.47 34.91
CA GLU A 322 -5.13 29.34 35.65
C GLU A 322 -4.79 28.82 37.06
N THR A 323 -5.76 28.21 37.71
CA THR A 323 -5.62 27.65 39.07
C THR A 323 -5.22 26.20 39.11
N GLY A 324 -4.73 25.64 37.98
CA GLY A 324 -4.46 24.18 37.86
C GLY A 324 -5.71 23.32 37.72
N SER A 325 -6.89 23.95 37.61
CA SER A 325 -8.15 23.26 37.35
C SER A 325 -8.19 22.70 35.90
N PHE A 326 -9.04 21.69 35.68
CA PHE A 326 -9.20 21.06 34.38
C PHE A 326 -10.62 21.27 33.83
N SER A 327 -10.72 21.80 32.63
CA SER A 327 -11.98 21.89 31.89
C SER A 327 -11.95 20.98 30.66
N GLN A 328 -12.95 20.12 30.56
CA GLN A 328 -13.11 19.29 29.37
C GLN A 328 -13.59 20.17 28.21
N ILE A 329 -12.78 20.20 27.14
CA ILE A 329 -13.09 20.98 25.92
C ILE A 329 -13.63 20.12 24.81
N TYR A 330 -13.40 18.80 24.87
CA TYR A 330 -13.89 17.84 23.89
C TYR A 330 -14.12 16.48 24.54
N ASN A 331 -15.17 15.79 24.05
CA ASN A 331 -15.44 14.38 24.37
C ASN A 331 -15.79 13.65 23.10
N SER A 332 -15.10 12.57 22.81
CA SER A 332 -15.32 11.77 21.61
C SER A 332 -16.59 10.92 21.75
N VAL A 333 -17.49 11.06 20.79
CA VAL A 333 -18.73 10.25 20.72
C VAL A 333 -18.49 8.96 19.94
N SER A 334 -17.40 8.89 19.14
CA SER A 334 -17.18 7.79 18.20
C SER A 334 -15.71 7.61 17.85
N GLY A 335 -14.99 6.81 18.60
CA GLY A 335 -13.60 6.43 18.32
C GLY A 335 -12.61 6.97 19.34
N GLU A 336 -11.49 6.26 19.46
CA GLU A 336 -10.43 6.61 20.40
C GLU A 336 -9.57 7.76 19.87
N ILE A 337 -9.27 8.71 20.73
CA ILE A 337 -8.30 9.77 20.48
C ILE A 337 -6.90 9.16 20.50
N PHE A 338 -6.20 9.23 19.36
CA PHE A 338 -4.80 8.87 19.28
C PHE A 338 -3.90 10.07 19.64
N ASP A 339 -4.20 11.23 19.03
CA ASP A 339 -3.50 12.49 19.26
C ASP A 339 -4.40 13.67 18.83
N PHE A 340 -4.00 14.90 19.18
CA PHE A 340 -4.71 16.12 18.79
C PHE A 340 -3.76 17.26 18.44
N HIS A 341 -4.27 18.23 17.67
CA HIS A 341 -3.56 19.46 17.31
C HIS A 341 -4.53 20.64 17.32
N ILE A 342 -4.08 21.77 17.86
CA ILE A 342 -4.81 23.02 17.80
C ILE A 342 -4.09 23.93 16.80
N GLY A 343 -4.72 24.14 15.65
CA GLY A 343 -4.24 25.00 14.56
C GLY A 343 -5.11 26.24 14.45
N GLY A 344 -4.56 27.41 14.84
CA GLY A 344 -5.38 28.61 15.05
C GLY A 344 -6.39 28.40 16.18
N GLU A 345 -7.67 28.59 15.91
CA GLU A 345 -8.77 28.31 16.86
C GLU A 345 -9.46 26.95 16.58
N GLN A 346 -8.89 26.11 15.73
CA GLN A 346 -9.51 24.86 15.29
C GLN A 346 -8.84 23.65 15.94
N LEU A 347 -9.67 22.73 16.42
CA LEU A 347 -9.23 21.48 17.02
C LEU A 347 -9.32 20.34 15.97
N PHE A 348 -8.18 19.67 15.78
CA PHE A 348 -8.04 18.47 14.95
C PHE A 348 -7.69 17.28 15.83
N ILE A 349 -8.29 16.12 15.58
CA ILE A 349 -8.12 14.92 16.39
C ILE A 349 -7.79 13.76 15.47
N SER A 350 -6.68 13.10 15.72
CA SER A 350 -6.34 11.82 15.07
C SER A 350 -7.09 10.69 15.76
N GLN A 351 -7.80 9.88 14.98
CA GLN A 351 -8.56 8.74 15.48
C GLN A 351 -8.18 7.46 14.75
N PHE A 352 -7.98 6.38 15.50
CA PHE A 352 -7.68 5.09 14.93
C PHE A 352 -8.84 4.59 14.05
N GLY A 353 -8.52 4.08 12.87
CA GLY A 353 -9.48 3.56 11.89
C GLY A 353 -10.27 4.62 11.12
N LYS A 354 -10.05 5.93 11.36
CA LYS A 354 -10.87 7.00 10.79
C LYS A 354 -10.09 8.16 10.16
N GLY A 355 -8.81 8.34 10.52
CA GLY A 355 -8.00 9.47 10.05
C GLY A 355 -8.07 10.69 10.97
N VAL A 356 -7.94 11.90 10.41
CA VAL A 356 -7.95 13.17 11.18
C VAL A 356 -9.32 13.81 11.14
N PHE A 357 -9.92 13.99 12.30
CA PHE A 357 -11.23 14.58 12.49
C PHE A 357 -11.12 16.09 12.76
N LYS A 358 -11.77 16.90 11.96
CA LYS A 358 -11.93 18.35 12.19
C LYS A 358 -13.24 18.58 12.96
N THR A 359 -13.14 19.03 14.21
CA THR A 359 -14.31 19.13 15.09
C THR A 359 -15.32 20.18 14.66
N SER A 360 -14.85 21.32 14.12
CA SER A 360 -15.73 22.45 13.73
C SER A 360 -16.64 22.15 12.53
N SER A 361 -16.24 21.24 11.64
CA SER A 361 -17.01 20.86 10.44
C SER A 361 -17.52 19.41 10.47
N ASN A 362 -17.22 18.64 11.52
CA ASN A 362 -17.58 17.23 11.64
C ASN A 362 -17.09 16.41 10.43
N THR A 363 -15.86 16.66 9.96
CA THR A 363 -15.31 16.08 8.73
C THR A 363 -14.03 15.31 9.00
N TYR A 364 -13.87 14.14 8.40
CA TYR A 364 -12.61 13.39 8.39
C TYR A 364 -11.74 13.77 7.21
N VAL A 365 -10.44 13.89 7.43
CA VAL A 365 -9.44 14.29 6.43
C VAL A 365 -8.33 13.25 6.39
N PHE A 366 -8.14 12.63 5.24
CA PHE A 366 -7.05 11.69 4.95
C PHE A 366 -6.90 11.49 3.44
N PRO A 367 -5.71 11.16 2.93
CA PRO A 367 -5.53 10.79 1.52
C PRO A 367 -6.16 9.43 1.22
N ASN A 368 -6.46 9.17 -0.05
CA ASN A 368 -6.93 7.84 -0.47
C ASN A 368 -5.81 6.80 -0.35
N GLY A 369 -6.11 5.69 0.30
CA GLY A 369 -5.22 4.57 0.54
C GLY A 369 -5.98 3.36 1.07
N PRO A 370 -5.33 2.19 1.18
CA PRO A 370 -5.91 1.03 1.85
C PRO A 370 -6.37 1.36 3.27
N SER A 371 -7.44 0.76 3.73
CA SER A 371 -7.98 1.01 5.08
C SER A 371 -7.04 0.55 6.21
N SER A 372 -6.16 -0.40 5.91
CA SER A 372 -5.18 -0.95 6.87
C SER A 372 -3.86 -1.25 6.16
N SER A 373 -2.79 -1.45 6.95
CA SER A 373 -1.49 -1.95 6.46
C SER A 373 -1.65 -3.22 5.64
N VAL A 374 -1.04 -3.24 4.46
CA VAL A 374 -1.14 -4.35 3.51
C VAL A 374 -0.11 -5.42 3.85
N LYS A 375 -0.55 -6.67 4.02
CA LYS A 375 0.32 -7.85 4.20
C LYS A 375 0.28 -8.80 3.03
N ASN A 376 -0.75 -8.71 2.19
CA ASN A 376 -0.86 -9.46 0.95
C ASN A 376 -1.72 -8.70 -0.06
N PHE A 377 -1.42 -8.86 -1.35
CA PHE A 377 -2.30 -8.47 -2.43
C PHE A 377 -2.93 -9.69 -3.09
N TYR A 378 -4.12 -9.52 -3.57
CA TYR A 378 -4.81 -10.48 -4.43
C TYR A 378 -5.46 -9.71 -5.57
N TRP A 379 -5.47 -10.30 -6.78
CA TRP A 379 -6.13 -9.70 -7.92
C TRP A 379 -7.22 -10.64 -8.46
N ASP A 380 -8.34 -10.06 -8.83
CA ASP A 380 -9.39 -10.70 -9.62
C ASP A 380 -10.13 -9.66 -10.50
N LYS A 381 -11.14 -10.08 -11.23
CA LYS A 381 -11.89 -9.19 -12.12
C LYS A 381 -12.65 -8.04 -11.42
N ASN A 382 -12.79 -8.09 -10.09
CA ASN A 382 -13.39 -7.02 -9.29
C ASN A 382 -12.36 -5.96 -8.88
N GLY A 383 -11.09 -6.18 -9.11
CA GLY A 383 -10.00 -5.24 -8.81
C GLY A 383 -8.83 -5.85 -8.04
N THR A 384 -7.95 -4.99 -7.57
CA THR A 384 -6.82 -5.36 -6.72
C THR A 384 -7.22 -5.25 -5.25
N TRP A 385 -7.13 -6.35 -4.53
CA TRP A 385 -7.46 -6.45 -3.11
C TRP A 385 -6.22 -6.29 -2.25
N ALA A 386 -6.31 -5.47 -1.21
CA ALA A 386 -5.30 -5.30 -0.18
C ALA A 386 -5.79 -6.00 1.09
N LEU A 387 -5.08 -7.05 1.49
CA LEU A 387 -5.40 -7.89 2.64
C LEU A 387 -4.51 -7.49 3.82
N PRO A 388 -5.07 -7.28 5.01
CA PRO A 388 -4.30 -6.89 6.20
C PRO A 388 -3.59 -8.07 6.87
N SER A 389 -3.87 -9.30 6.44
CA SER A 389 -3.29 -10.55 6.94
C SER A 389 -2.67 -11.35 5.78
N GLY A 390 -1.90 -12.38 6.10
CA GLY A 390 -1.23 -13.22 5.10
C GLY A 390 -0.29 -14.21 5.74
N PHE A 391 0.71 -14.67 4.98
CA PHE A 391 1.77 -15.55 5.46
C PHE A 391 3.12 -14.83 5.43
N GLN A 392 3.93 -15.07 6.44
CA GLN A 392 5.37 -14.78 6.37
C GLN A 392 6.04 -15.71 5.36
N SER A 393 7.26 -15.37 4.93
CA SER A 393 8.02 -16.20 3.99
C SER A 393 8.28 -17.63 4.48
N ASN A 394 8.30 -17.85 5.79
CA ASN A 394 8.41 -19.18 6.42
C ASN A 394 7.09 -19.94 6.51
N GLY A 395 5.97 -19.37 6.05
CA GLY A 395 4.65 -19.98 6.06
C GLY A 395 3.87 -19.83 7.37
N VAL A 396 4.35 -19.02 8.31
CA VAL A 396 3.60 -18.69 9.53
C VAL A 396 2.55 -17.62 9.20
N PRO A 397 1.27 -17.80 9.59
CA PRO A 397 0.24 -16.80 9.40
C PRO A 397 0.51 -15.52 10.19
N VAL A 398 0.19 -14.39 9.60
CA VAL A 398 0.14 -13.07 10.26
C VAL A 398 -1.31 -12.72 10.47
N SER A 399 -1.71 -12.66 11.74
CA SER A 399 -3.05 -12.24 12.15
C SER A 399 -3.14 -10.72 12.27
N SER A 400 -4.30 -10.18 11.97
CA SER A 400 -4.57 -8.73 12.01
C SER A 400 -6.04 -8.49 12.36
N ILE A 401 -6.37 -8.64 13.65
CA ILE A 401 -7.74 -8.46 14.15
C ILE A 401 -8.11 -6.98 14.14
N GLY A 402 -9.33 -6.67 13.71
CA GLY A 402 -9.87 -5.31 13.66
C GLY A 402 -9.37 -4.48 12.47
N ASN A 403 -8.59 -5.07 11.55
CA ASN A 403 -8.10 -4.41 10.35
C ASN A 403 -8.97 -4.77 9.13
N SER A 404 -9.27 -3.77 8.32
CA SER A 404 -10.19 -3.89 7.20
C SER A 404 -9.49 -4.24 5.89
N THR A 405 -10.12 -5.11 5.11
CA THR A 405 -9.74 -5.40 3.72
C THR A 405 -10.17 -4.25 2.82
N SER A 406 -9.36 -3.93 1.81
CA SER A 406 -9.67 -2.90 0.82
C SER A 406 -9.57 -3.43 -0.60
N VAL A 407 -10.25 -2.77 -1.53
CA VAL A 407 -10.19 -3.07 -2.96
C VAL A 407 -9.90 -1.79 -3.76
N LEU A 408 -8.95 -1.85 -4.66
CA LEU A 408 -8.62 -0.79 -5.62
C LEU A 408 -9.49 -0.97 -6.86
N LYS A 409 -10.35 0.00 -7.11
CA LYS A 409 -11.21 0.08 -8.31
C LYS A 409 -11.03 1.45 -8.96
N GLU A 410 -10.76 1.46 -10.26
CA GLU A 410 -10.62 2.71 -11.03
C GLU A 410 -9.65 3.73 -10.41
N GLY A 411 -8.59 3.22 -9.77
CA GLY A 411 -7.56 4.05 -9.13
C GLY A 411 -7.89 4.54 -7.72
N VAL A 412 -9.05 4.15 -7.15
CA VAL A 412 -9.50 4.54 -5.81
C VAL A 412 -9.56 3.32 -4.89
N TRP A 413 -8.96 3.43 -3.72
CA TRP A 413 -9.11 2.44 -2.65
C TRP A 413 -10.45 2.60 -1.95
N LEU A 414 -11.20 1.50 -1.86
CA LEU A 414 -12.48 1.40 -1.18
C LEU A 414 -12.38 0.34 -0.09
N GLN A 415 -13.00 0.60 1.06
CA GLN A 415 -13.16 -0.44 2.09
C GLN A 415 -14.08 -1.52 1.56
N ALA A 416 -13.69 -2.78 1.69
CA ALA A 416 -14.45 -3.92 1.23
C ALA A 416 -15.26 -4.55 2.37
N ILE A 417 -16.38 -5.18 2.01
CA ILE A 417 -17.09 -6.07 2.92
C ILE A 417 -16.31 -7.39 2.95
N ALA A 418 -15.67 -7.69 4.07
CA ALA A 418 -14.85 -8.88 4.26
C ALA A 418 -14.77 -9.20 5.76
N PRO A 419 -14.48 -10.45 6.13
CA PRO A 419 -14.21 -10.83 7.53
C PRO A 419 -12.82 -10.33 7.97
N ASP A 420 -12.56 -10.40 9.27
CA ASP A 420 -11.22 -10.21 9.81
C ASP A 420 -10.27 -11.37 9.44
N ASN A 421 -8.96 -11.12 9.54
CA ASN A 421 -7.91 -12.15 9.37
C ASN A 421 -7.94 -12.87 8.02
N VAL A 422 -8.27 -12.19 6.94
CA VAL A 422 -8.26 -12.77 5.59
C VAL A 422 -6.84 -13.13 5.16
N ILE A 423 -6.56 -14.42 4.91
CA ILE A 423 -5.27 -14.94 4.44
C ILE A 423 -5.33 -15.56 3.05
N ALA A 424 -6.52 -15.89 2.56
CA ALA A 424 -6.76 -16.41 1.22
C ALA A 424 -8.03 -15.80 0.63
N LYS A 425 -8.05 -15.58 -0.68
CA LYS A 425 -9.20 -15.06 -1.39
C LYS A 425 -9.40 -15.80 -2.72
N ALA A 426 -10.65 -15.95 -3.13
CA ALA A 426 -11.02 -16.40 -4.47
C ALA A 426 -12.31 -15.68 -4.92
N PHE A 427 -12.41 -15.43 -6.21
CA PHE A 427 -13.68 -15.03 -6.83
C PHE A 427 -14.28 -16.22 -7.56
N PHE A 428 -15.49 -16.62 -7.18
CA PHE A 428 -16.15 -17.79 -7.75
C PHE A 428 -17.66 -17.54 -7.89
N ARG A 429 -18.20 -17.79 -9.09
CA ARG A 429 -19.62 -17.67 -9.37
C ARG A 429 -20.27 -16.39 -8.85
N ASN A 430 -19.71 -15.23 -9.24
CA ASN A 430 -20.19 -13.91 -8.86
C ASN A 430 -20.16 -13.57 -7.37
N SER A 431 -19.38 -14.33 -6.59
CA SER A 431 -19.22 -14.10 -5.16
C SER A 431 -17.75 -14.08 -4.78
N ASP A 432 -17.44 -13.27 -3.79
CA ASP A 432 -16.11 -13.23 -3.17
C ASP A 432 -16.06 -14.24 -2.03
N TYR A 433 -15.05 -15.11 -2.03
CA TYR A 433 -14.79 -16.08 -0.96
C TYR A 433 -13.50 -15.70 -0.25
N PHE A 434 -13.53 -15.80 1.08
CA PHE A 434 -12.42 -15.44 1.95
C PHE A 434 -12.10 -16.59 2.89
N GLY A 435 -10.86 -17.07 2.83
CA GLY A 435 -10.27 -17.96 3.81
C GLY A 435 -9.61 -17.12 4.90
N THR A 436 -9.92 -17.43 6.16
CA THR A 436 -9.44 -16.67 7.31
C THR A 436 -8.55 -17.49 8.20
N PHE A 437 -7.74 -16.83 9.01
CA PHE A 437 -6.99 -17.45 10.09
C PHE A 437 -7.84 -17.41 11.37
N GLY A 438 -8.36 -18.58 11.77
CA GLY A 438 -9.13 -18.73 13.00
C GLY A 438 -10.62 -18.36 12.93
N SER A 439 -11.19 -18.15 11.72
CA SER A 439 -12.62 -17.80 11.58
C SER A 439 -13.30 -18.47 10.37
N GLY A 440 -12.73 -19.54 9.81
CA GLY A 440 -13.36 -20.36 8.77
C GLY A 440 -13.36 -19.76 7.38
N LEU A 441 -14.33 -20.21 6.59
CA LEU A 441 -14.59 -19.76 5.22
C LEU A 441 -15.78 -18.81 5.19
N TRP A 442 -15.62 -17.70 4.48
CA TRP A 442 -16.66 -16.69 4.32
C TRP A 442 -16.98 -16.44 2.86
N LYS A 443 -18.20 -15.99 2.61
CA LYS A 443 -18.69 -15.60 1.28
C LYS A 443 -19.34 -14.23 1.35
N VAL A 444 -19.07 -13.41 0.33
CA VAL A 444 -19.83 -12.18 0.08
C VAL A 444 -20.57 -12.32 -1.23
N SER A 445 -21.90 -12.16 -1.17
CA SER A 445 -22.77 -12.10 -2.34
C SER A 445 -23.83 -11.03 -2.11
N ASP A 446 -24.09 -10.22 -3.15
CA ASP A 446 -25.08 -9.15 -3.12
C ASP A 446 -24.93 -8.20 -1.90
N GLY A 447 -23.67 -7.91 -1.52
CA GLY A 447 -23.35 -7.03 -0.40
C GLY A 447 -23.55 -7.63 0.99
N SER A 448 -23.86 -8.93 1.10
CA SER A 448 -24.05 -9.64 2.36
C SER A 448 -22.86 -10.54 2.67
N LEU A 449 -22.30 -10.44 3.88
CA LEU A 449 -21.23 -11.27 4.40
C LEU A 449 -21.83 -12.47 5.16
N GLN A 450 -21.47 -13.68 4.76
CA GLN A 450 -21.95 -14.92 5.35
C GLN A 450 -20.80 -15.90 5.61
N GLN A 451 -20.75 -16.48 6.79
CA GLN A 451 -19.86 -17.61 7.08
C GLN A 451 -20.42 -18.90 6.46
N ILE A 452 -19.54 -19.66 5.81
CA ILE A 452 -19.89 -20.95 5.20
C ILE A 452 -19.60 -22.06 6.19
N GLU A 453 -20.62 -22.80 6.52
CA GLU A 453 -20.49 -24.00 7.38
C GLU A 453 -19.85 -25.14 6.58
N LEU A 454 -18.72 -25.64 7.07
CA LEU A 454 -17.99 -26.77 6.51
C LEU A 454 -18.20 -27.97 7.46
N SER A 455 -18.89 -29.00 6.99
CA SER A 455 -19.23 -30.16 7.82
C SER A 455 -17.96 -30.87 8.33
N GLY A 456 -17.95 -31.25 9.60
CA GLY A 456 -16.87 -32.02 10.23
C GLY A 456 -15.69 -31.18 10.75
N ILE A 457 -15.71 -29.85 10.64
CA ILE A 457 -14.72 -28.96 11.25
C ILE A 457 -15.39 -27.80 12.00
N SER A 458 -14.64 -27.20 12.93
CA SER A 458 -15.11 -26.02 13.67
C SER A 458 -15.21 -24.81 12.75
N GLN A 459 -16.16 -23.92 13.01
CA GLN A 459 -16.27 -22.62 12.35
C GLN A 459 -15.05 -21.70 12.56
N ASN A 460 -14.25 -21.98 13.61
CA ASN A 460 -13.02 -21.26 13.92
C ASN A 460 -11.77 -21.90 13.26
N THR A 461 -11.94 -22.90 12.41
CA THR A 461 -10.83 -23.54 11.69
C THR A 461 -10.24 -22.59 10.66
N SER A 462 -8.91 -22.58 10.52
CA SER A 462 -8.23 -21.72 9.54
C SER A 462 -8.31 -22.29 8.13
N ILE A 463 -8.63 -21.45 7.15
CA ILE A 463 -8.64 -21.79 5.71
C ILE A 463 -7.45 -21.07 5.05
N GLY A 464 -6.37 -21.81 4.79
CA GLY A 464 -5.08 -21.25 4.37
C GLY A 464 -4.93 -21.01 2.88
N ALA A 465 -5.72 -21.68 2.03
CA ALA A 465 -5.63 -21.55 0.59
C ALA A 465 -6.99 -21.76 -0.09
N LEU A 466 -7.23 -21.01 -1.15
CA LEU A 466 -8.37 -21.13 -2.04
C LEU A 466 -7.89 -21.24 -3.49
N ALA A 467 -8.54 -22.08 -4.30
CA ALA A 467 -8.25 -22.19 -5.73
C ALA A 467 -9.52 -22.51 -6.52
N VAL A 468 -9.70 -21.87 -7.68
CA VAL A 468 -10.81 -22.14 -8.60
C VAL A 468 -10.33 -23.08 -9.70
N GLN A 469 -11.04 -24.18 -9.89
CA GLN A 469 -10.76 -25.18 -10.91
C GLN A 469 -11.82 -25.10 -12.03
N HIS A 470 -11.38 -24.76 -13.25
CA HIS A 470 -12.21 -24.73 -14.48
C HIS A 470 -13.55 -23.98 -14.30
N GLU A 471 -13.59 -22.91 -13.50
CA GLU A 471 -14.79 -22.11 -13.21
C GLU A 471 -15.98 -22.88 -12.58
N ASN A 472 -15.84 -24.17 -12.33
CA ASN A 472 -16.93 -25.04 -11.83
C ASN A 472 -16.75 -25.46 -10.37
N THR A 473 -15.57 -25.40 -9.85
CA THR A 473 -15.23 -25.88 -8.51
C THR A 473 -14.33 -24.89 -7.79
N LEU A 474 -14.70 -24.50 -6.59
CA LEU A 474 -13.83 -23.81 -5.65
C LEU A 474 -13.30 -24.82 -4.63
N TRP A 475 -12.00 -24.88 -4.48
CA TRP A 475 -11.30 -25.66 -3.48
C TRP A 475 -10.89 -24.76 -2.30
N ALA A 476 -11.16 -25.26 -1.07
CA ALA A 476 -10.73 -24.62 0.17
C ALA A 476 -9.86 -25.57 0.97
N GLY A 477 -8.64 -25.16 1.31
CA GLY A 477 -7.67 -25.94 2.05
C GLY A 477 -7.66 -25.60 3.53
N VAL A 478 -7.90 -26.57 4.39
CA VAL A 478 -7.88 -26.45 5.84
C VAL A 478 -6.43 -26.40 6.34
N PHE A 479 -6.05 -25.31 6.99
CA PHE A 479 -4.67 -25.05 7.45
C PHE A 479 -4.42 -25.72 8.81
N GLU A 480 -4.28 -27.02 8.80
CA GLU A 480 -4.02 -27.87 9.97
C GLU A 480 -3.02 -28.99 9.65
N ASN A 481 -2.46 -29.62 10.68
CA ASN A 481 -1.49 -30.71 10.53
C ASN A 481 -2.08 -31.96 9.84
N PHE A 482 -3.38 -32.20 10.00
CA PHE A 482 -4.14 -33.22 9.26
C PHE A 482 -5.18 -32.51 8.42
N GLY A 483 -4.71 -31.67 7.47
CA GLY A 483 -5.56 -30.84 6.64
C GLY A 483 -6.45 -31.66 5.71
N SER A 484 -7.60 -31.11 5.39
CA SER A 484 -8.52 -31.63 4.38
C SER A 484 -8.79 -30.55 3.33
N LEU A 485 -9.33 -30.95 2.19
CA LEU A 485 -9.89 -30.05 1.21
C LEU A 485 -11.41 -30.06 1.28
N TYR A 486 -12.00 -28.92 1.05
CA TYR A 486 -13.42 -28.79 0.78
C TYR A 486 -13.62 -28.39 -0.66
N LYS A 487 -14.56 -29.07 -1.32
CA LYS A 487 -14.98 -28.80 -2.68
C LYS A 487 -16.34 -28.12 -2.65
N ILE A 488 -16.41 -26.91 -3.19
CA ILE A 488 -17.64 -26.14 -3.36
C ILE A 488 -17.98 -26.11 -4.86
N LEU A 489 -19.10 -26.71 -5.22
CA LEU A 489 -19.53 -26.80 -6.62
C LEU A 489 -20.32 -25.55 -7.04
N ALA A 490 -20.46 -25.38 -8.34
CA ALA A 490 -21.20 -24.26 -8.94
C ALA A 490 -22.69 -24.22 -8.54
N ASN A 491 -23.29 -25.35 -8.20
CA ASN A 491 -24.66 -25.46 -7.69
C ASN A 491 -24.79 -25.18 -6.19
N GLY A 492 -23.69 -24.96 -5.49
CA GLY A 492 -23.63 -24.67 -4.05
C GLY A 492 -23.39 -25.91 -3.17
N ASP A 493 -23.31 -27.11 -3.73
CA ASP A 493 -23.00 -28.32 -2.96
C ASP A 493 -21.59 -28.25 -2.37
N ILE A 494 -21.43 -28.62 -1.11
CA ILE A 494 -20.17 -28.63 -0.37
C ILE A 494 -19.88 -30.06 0.09
N SER A 495 -18.67 -30.52 -0.18
CA SER A 495 -18.22 -31.84 0.25
C SER A 495 -16.78 -31.81 0.74
N GLN A 496 -16.49 -32.56 1.80
CA GLN A 496 -15.14 -32.77 2.29
C GLN A 496 -14.44 -33.84 1.43
N VAL A 497 -13.22 -33.55 1.04
CA VAL A 497 -12.35 -34.47 0.30
C VAL A 497 -11.12 -34.76 1.16
N GLN A 498 -10.99 -36.01 1.59
CA GLN A 498 -9.84 -36.45 2.38
C GLN A 498 -8.62 -36.62 1.47
N VAL A 499 -7.55 -35.89 1.78
CA VAL A 499 -6.28 -36.01 1.06
C VAL A 499 -5.23 -36.53 2.01
N GLN A 500 -4.90 -37.81 1.86
CA GLN A 500 -3.94 -38.48 2.75
C GLN A 500 -2.60 -37.73 2.80
N GLY A 501 -2.15 -37.34 3.99
CA GLY A 501 -0.87 -36.68 4.24
C GLY A 501 -0.84 -35.20 3.85
N LEU A 502 -1.98 -34.56 3.62
CA LEU A 502 -2.05 -33.11 3.46
C LEU A 502 -1.78 -32.43 4.81
N GLN A 503 -0.91 -31.42 4.79
CA GLN A 503 -0.53 -30.66 5.99
C GLN A 503 -0.44 -29.17 5.65
N PHE A 504 -1.08 -28.32 6.44
CA PHE A 504 -0.98 -26.86 6.37
C PHE A 504 -0.95 -26.27 4.95
N PRO A 505 -1.99 -26.52 4.10
CA PRO A 505 -2.06 -25.94 2.76
C PRO A 505 -2.12 -24.41 2.85
N ARG A 506 -1.10 -23.71 2.27
CA ARG A 506 -0.99 -22.24 2.33
C ARG A 506 -1.05 -21.56 0.97
N LYS A 507 -0.84 -22.29 -0.12
CA LYS A 507 -1.04 -21.83 -1.49
C LYS A 507 -1.48 -23.00 -2.35
N MET A 508 -2.44 -22.79 -3.22
CA MET A 508 -2.92 -23.75 -4.20
C MET A 508 -2.95 -23.10 -5.58
N ILE A 509 -2.45 -23.82 -6.58
CA ILE A 509 -2.48 -23.40 -7.99
C ILE A 509 -3.09 -24.57 -8.79
N VAL A 510 -3.95 -24.25 -9.75
CA VAL A 510 -4.54 -25.24 -10.66
C VAL A 510 -3.82 -25.17 -11.98
N ASP A 511 -3.34 -26.32 -12.48
CA ASP A 511 -2.74 -26.42 -13.82
C ASP A 511 -3.82 -26.66 -14.90
N ARG A 512 -3.41 -26.64 -16.17
CA ARG A 512 -4.32 -26.82 -17.31
C ARG A 512 -4.99 -28.22 -17.34
N SER A 513 -4.39 -29.22 -16.69
CA SER A 513 -4.93 -30.55 -16.55
C SER A 513 -5.90 -30.69 -15.37
N GLY A 514 -6.12 -29.63 -14.61
CA GLY A 514 -6.96 -29.60 -13.42
C GLY A 514 -6.28 -30.18 -12.17
N ASN A 515 -4.97 -30.36 -12.16
CA ASN A 515 -4.27 -30.78 -10.96
C ASN A 515 -4.13 -29.58 -9.99
N LEU A 516 -4.36 -29.85 -8.71
CA LEU A 516 -4.08 -28.91 -7.62
C LEU A 516 -2.64 -29.07 -7.17
N TRP A 517 -1.83 -28.04 -7.34
CA TRP A 517 -0.48 -27.92 -6.81
C TRP A 517 -0.56 -27.21 -5.48
N ILE A 518 -0.23 -27.92 -4.39
CA ILE A 518 -0.44 -27.47 -3.02
C ILE A 518 0.91 -27.26 -2.35
N LEU A 519 1.23 -26.02 -2.02
CA LEU A 519 2.35 -25.67 -1.17
C LEU A 519 1.96 -25.85 0.28
N GLN A 520 2.70 -26.72 0.96
CA GLN A 520 2.47 -27.07 2.36
C GLN A 520 3.45 -26.28 3.27
N GLY A 521 3.00 -25.90 4.47
CA GLY A 521 3.80 -25.16 5.45
C GLY A 521 3.23 -25.26 6.86
N PRO A 522 3.84 -24.66 7.90
CA PRO A 522 5.14 -23.98 7.90
C PRO A 522 6.30 -24.94 7.61
N SER A 523 7.35 -24.45 6.98
CA SER A 523 8.48 -25.29 6.58
C SER A 523 9.37 -25.64 7.77
N THR A 524 9.03 -26.69 8.47
CA THR A 524 9.87 -27.28 9.53
C THR A 524 10.93 -28.23 8.93
N GLY A 525 11.71 -27.76 7.95
CA GLY A 525 12.84 -28.50 7.38
C GLY A 525 12.51 -29.57 6.35
N GLN A 526 11.26 -29.82 5.99
CA GLN A 526 10.89 -30.74 4.93
C GLN A 526 10.17 -30.01 3.79
N ASN A 527 10.81 -29.94 2.63
CA ASN A 527 10.23 -29.35 1.43
C ASN A 527 9.14 -30.27 0.88
N ARG A 528 7.92 -29.76 0.75
CA ARG A 528 6.78 -30.56 0.32
C ARG A 528 5.88 -29.77 -0.62
N ILE A 529 5.78 -30.26 -1.85
CA ILE A 529 4.76 -29.86 -2.80
C ILE A 529 3.87 -31.08 -3.02
N ARG A 530 2.58 -30.95 -2.80
CA ARG A 530 1.61 -32.01 -3.07
C ARG A 530 0.88 -31.71 -4.37
N VAL A 531 0.69 -32.75 -5.18
CA VAL A 531 -0.16 -32.69 -6.36
C VAL A 531 -1.36 -33.58 -6.12
N PHE A 532 -2.54 -33.02 -6.30
CA PHE A 532 -3.80 -33.72 -6.09
C PHE A 532 -4.74 -33.50 -7.26
N ASN A 533 -5.43 -34.57 -7.69
CA ASN A 533 -6.51 -34.49 -8.67
C ASN A 533 -7.55 -35.58 -8.35
N GLU A 534 -8.72 -35.13 -7.95
CA GLU A 534 -9.81 -36.04 -7.54
C GLU A 534 -10.28 -36.93 -8.70
N SER A 535 -10.40 -36.39 -9.91
CA SER A 535 -10.96 -37.09 -11.06
C SER A 535 -10.06 -38.22 -11.55
N THR A 536 -8.75 -38.12 -11.37
CA THR A 536 -7.77 -39.12 -11.76
C THR A 536 -7.27 -39.99 -10.61
N GLY A 537 -7.68 -39.66 -9.37
CA GLY A 537 -7.18 -40.30 -8.14
C GLY A 537 -5.72 -39.95 -7.82
N LEU A 538 -5.15 -38.91 -8.46
CA LEU A 538 -3.78 -38.50 -8.23
C LEU A 538 -3.65 -37.89 -6.82
N ASN A 539 -2.74 -38.43 -5.99
CA ASN A 539 -2.31 -37.86 -4.73
C ASN A 539 -0.81 -38.11 -4.55
N ARG A 540 0.01 -37.21 -5.05
CA ARG A 540 1.46 -37.39 -5.09
C ARG A 540 2.16 -36.34 -4.24
N LEU A 541 3.06 -36.78 -3.37
CA LEU A 541 3.97 -35.91 -2.63
C LEU A 541 5.31 -35.85 -3.36
N LEU A 542 5.72 -34.64 -3.75
CA LEU A 542 7.05 -34.37 -4.26
C LEU A 542 7.98 -34.00 -3.11
N ASN A 543 9.20 -34.54 -3.13
CA ASN A 543 10.20 -34.41 -2.09
C ASN A 543 11.62 -34.37 -2.69
N ASN A 544 12.63 -34.52 -1.86
CA ASN A 544 14.04 -34.51 -2.28
C ASN A 544 14.56 -35.84 -2.89
N SER A 545 13.72 -36.87 -2.97
CA SER A 545 14.11 -38.13 -3.62
C SER A 545 14.12 -37.99 -5.14
N VAL A 546 15.12 -38.62 -5.78
CA VAL A 546 15.22 -38.69 -7.23
C VAL A 546 13.97 -39.36 -7.81
N ASN A 547 13.44 -38.82 -8.91
CA ASN A 547 12.22 -39.22 -9.58
C ASN A 547 10.92 -38.92 -8.79
N GLN A 548 11.01 -38.35 -7.61
CA GLN A 548 9.89 -37.87 -6.80
C GLN A 548 9.95 -36.35 -6.51
N GLY A 549 10.44 -35.60 -7.49
CA GLY A 549 10.65 -34.16 -7.41
C GLY A 549 12.13 -33.80 -7.42
N ASN A 550 12.99 -34.58 -6.77
CA ASN A 550 14.40 -34.24 -6.57
C ASN A 550 14.58 -32.79 -6.10
N LEU A 551 13.72 -32.39 -5.15
CA LEU A 551 13.66 -31.01 -4.67
C LEU A 551 14.95 -30.67 -3.90
N PRO A 552 15.53 -29.48 -4.07
CA PRO A 552 16.68 -29.04 -3.28
C PRO A 552 16.40 -29.12 -1.79
N ASN A 553 17.40 -29.44 -0.99
CA ASN A 553 17.28 -29.52 0.47
C ASN A 553 17.33 -28.12 1.11
N THR A 554 16.48 -27.23 0.66
CA THR A 554 16.33 -25.84 1.12
C THR A 554 14.86 -25.55 1.37
N ALA A 555 14.54 -24.60 2.26
CA ALA A 555 13.16 -24.29 2.58
C ALA A 555 12.43 -23.68 1.37
N ILE A 556 11.39 -24.36 0.88
CA ILE A 556 10.50 -23.81 -0.16
C ILE A 556 9.68 -22.67 0.42
N ARG A 557 9.66 -21.57 -0.32
CA ARG A 557 8.98 -20.33 0.10
C ARG A 557 7.73 -20.05 -0.70
N ASP A 558 7.80 -20.14 -2.03
CA ASP A 558 6.70 -19.83 -2.93
C ASP A 558 6.82 -20.59 -4.25
N MET A 559 5.74 -20.63 -5.03
CA MET A 559 5.68 -21.28 -6.33
C MET A 559 4.72 -20.57 -7.27
N ASP A 560 4.97 -20.62 -8.58
CA ASP A 560 4.08 -20.12 -9.62
C ASP A 560 4.24 -20.90 -10.93
N LEU A 561 3.19 -20.91 -11.78
CA LEU A 561 3.15 -21.66 -13.05
C LEU A 561 3.40 -20.73 -14.23
N ASP A 562 4.23 -21.19 -15.18
CA ASP A 562 4.35 -20.51 -16.47
C ASP A 562 3.38 -21.11 -17.53
N LEU A 563 3.31 -20.47 -18.69
CA LEU A 563 2.42 -20.89 -19.78
C LEU A 563 2.85 -22.20 -20.44
N GLU A 564 4.12 -22.58 -20.36
CA GLU A 564 4.64 -23.87 -20.81
C GLU A 564 4.28 -25.01 -19.84
N GLY A 565 3.74 -24.67 -18.66
CA GLY A 565 3.39 -25.63 -17.63
C GLY A 565 4.58 -26.03 -16.75
N ASN A 566 5.63 -25.20 -16.66
CA ASN A 566 6.68 -25.39 -15.68
C ASN A 566 6.28 -24.72 -14.36
N LEU A 567 6.46 -25.44 -13.25
CA LEU A 567 6.24 -24.89 -11.92
C LEU A 567 7.55 -24.29 -11.38
N TRP A 568 7.63 -22.98 -11.36
CA TRP A 568 8.76 -22.23 -10.79
C TRP A 568 8.63 -22.18 -9.29
N VAL A 569 9.71 -22.47 -8.59
CA VAL A 569 9.74 -22.57 -7.12
C VAL A 569 10.95 -21.82 -6.57
N VAL A 570 10.70 -20.99 -5.59
CA VAL A 570 11.75 -20.25 -4.87
C VAL A 570 11.97 -20.81 -3.47
N THR A 571 13.23 -20.75 -3.04
CA THR A 571 13.68 -21.32 -1.78
C THR A 571 14.47 -20.31 -0.96
N SER A 572 14.84 -20.69 0.26
CA SER A 572 15.81 -19.94 1.07
C SER A 572 17.23 -19.88 0.45
N SER A 573 17.46 -20.55 -0.69
CA SER A 573 18.73 -20.57 -1.41
C SER A 573 18.53 -20.86 -2.90
N GLY A 574 18.03 -19.84 -3.63
CA GLY A 574 17.88 -19.89 -5.09
C GLY A 574 16.55 -20.41 -5.61
N VAL A 575 16.53 -20.73 -6.90
CA VAL A 575 15.38 -21.08 -7.72
C VAL A 575 15.56 -22.45 -8.35
N PHE A 576 14.48 -23.19 -8.47
CA PHE A 576 14.36 -24.35 -9.35
C PHE A 576 12.99 -24.35 -10.04
N TYR A 577 12.82 -25.17 -11.06
CA TYR A 577 11.49 -25.43 -11.63
C TYR A 577 11.28 -26.93 -11.86
N LEU A 578 10.01 -27.33 -11.83
CA LEU A 578 9.56 -28.66 -12.24
C LEU A 578 9.06 -28.56 -13.68
N PRO A 579 9.69 -29.25 -14.64
CA PRO A 579 9.34 -29.12 -16.04
C PRO A 579 8.02 -29.81 -16.35
N SER A 580 7.21 -29.19 -17.18
CA SER A 580 6.02 -29.79 -17.83
C SER A 580 5.14 -30.55 -16.84
N VAL A 581 4.58 -29.86 -15.86
CA VAL A 581 3.75 -30.45 -14.77
C VAL A 581 2.61 -31.35 -15.24
N GLN A 582 2.21 -31.25 -16.51
CA GLN A 582 1.25 -32.19 -17.13
C GLN A 582 1.69 -33.67 -17.09
N PHE A 583 2.99 -33.97 -16.97
CA PHE A 583 3.53 -35.31 -16.85
C PHE A 583 3.54 -35.84 -15.41
N VAL A 584 3.05 -35.08 -14.43
CA VAL A 584 2.94 -35.53 -13.04
C VAL A 584 1.94 -36.67 -12.86
N ASN A 585 1.02 -36.82 -13.80
CA ASN A 585 0.10 -37.93 -13.89
C ASN A 585 0.87 -39.26 -14.13
N ASN A 586 0.40 -40.36 -13.58
CA ASN A 586 0.91 -41.73 -13.87
C ASN A 586 2.26 -42.12 -13.21
N ASN A 587 2.63 -41.55 -12.06
CA ASN A 587 3.89 -41.89 -11.37
C ASN A 587 5.16 -41.77 -12.23
N SER A 588 5.11 -41.05 -13.34
CA SER A 588 6.29 -40.79 -14.17
C SER A 588 7.38 -40.12 -13.36
N PRO A 589 8.65 -40.43 -13.58
CA PRO A 589 9.76 -39.73 -12.95
C PRO A 589 9.66 -38.23 -13.21
N ILE A 590 9.73 -37.44 -12.13
CA ILE A 590 9.80 -35.99 -12.20
C ILE A 590 10.96 -35.49 -11.34
N ASN A 591 11.79 -34.63 -11.89
CA ASN A 591 12.95 -34.05 -11.19
C ASN A 591 12.98 -32.55 -11.43
N SER A 592 13.36 -31.82 -10.41
CA SER A 592 13.58 -30.39 -10.52
C SER A 592 14.80 -30.07 -11.38
N ILE A 593 14.72 -28.95 -12.07
CA ILE A 593 15.82 -28.37 -12.85
C ILE A 593 16.17 -27.03 -12.22
N VAL A 594 17.47 -26.81 -12.03
CA VAL A 594 18.01 -25.54 -11.53
C VAL A 594 18.44 -24.70 -12.74
N PRO A 595 17.82 -23.53 -12.99
CA PRO A 595 18.25 -22.65 -14.07
C PRO A 595 19.67 -22.14 -13.86
N ILE A 596 20.37 -21.85 -14.94
CA ILE A 596 21.75 -21.35 -14.91
C ILE A 596 21.77 -19.91 -15.41
N PHE A 597 22.35 -19.02 -14.65
CA PHE A 597 22.64 -17.64 -14.99
C PHE A 597 24.12 -17.32 -14.74
N GLU A 598 24.83 -16.75 -15.73
CA GLU A 598 26.25 -16.43 -15.65
C GLU A 598 27.12 -17.62 -15.15
N ASN A 599 26.88 -18.83 -15.69
CA ASN A 599 27.54 -20.09 -15.33
C ASN A 599 27.36 -20.52 -13.86
N ARG A 600 26.34 -20.03 -13.16
CA ARG A 600 26.01 -20.41 -11.77
C ARG A 600 24.51 -20.75 -11.67
N PRO A 601 24.11 -21.56 -10.70
CA PRO A 601 22.71 -21.74 -10.37
C PRO A 601 22.04 -20.40 -10.07
N LEU A 602 20.88 -20.15 -10.68
CA LEU A 602 20.14 -18.89 -10.60
C LEU A 602 19.88 -18.52 -9.13
N LEU A 603 20.38 -17.36 -8.72
CA LEU A 603 20.21 -16.77 -7.38
C LEU A 603 20.55 -17.72 -6.22
N SER A 604 21.48 -18.67 -6.40
CA SER A 604 21.78 -19.74 -5.43
C SER A 604 22.28 -19.23 -4.06
N SER A 605 22.81 -18.02 -3.99
CA SER A 605 23.24 -17.35 -2.73
C SER A 605 22.18 -16.42 -2.14
N VAL A 606 20.99 -16.31 -2.76
CA VAL A 606 19.94 -15.37 -2.35
C VAL A 606 18.81 -16.13 -1.68
N SER A 607 18.44 -15.70 -0.47
CA SER A 607 17.24 -16.17 0.21
C SER A 607 16.04 -15.48 -0.43
N LEU A 608 15.24 -16.24 -1.19
CA LEU A 608 14.05 -15.75 -1.88
C LEU A 608 12.79 -15.97 -1.04
N THR A 609 11.80 -15.12 -1.27
CA THR A 609 10.54 -15.10 -0.48
C THR A 609 9.32 -15.36 -1.35
N SER A 610 9.35 -14.87 -2.58
CA SER A 610 8.20 -14.92 -3.49
C SER A 610 8.64 -15.05 -4.95
N VAL A 611 7.80 -15.67 -5.77
CA VAL A 611 7.95 -15.77 -7.22
C VAL A 611 6.64 -15.38 -7.90
N LEU A 612 6.75 -14.69 -9.03
CA LEU A 612 5.63 -14.37 -9.90
C LEU A 612 6.05 -14.53 -11.35
N VAL A 613 5.27 -15.30 -12.11
CA VAL A 613 5.37 -15.37 -13.55
C VAL A 613 4.44 -14.34 -14.18
N ALA A 614 5.01 -13.36 -14.83
CA ALA A 614 4.24 -12.30 -15.46
C ALA A 614 3.58 -12.79 -16.76
N PRO A 615 2.51 -12.14 -17.28
CA PRO A 615 1.87 -12.51 -18.53
C PRO A 615 2.78 -12.57 -19.76
N ASP A 616 3.83 -11.75 -19.78
CA ASP A 616 4.89 -11.82 -20.81
C ASP A 616 5.95 -12.90 -20.54
N GLN A 617 5.68 -13.78 -19.59
CA GLN A 617 6.53 -14.90 -19.15
C GLN A 617 7.82 -14.49 -18.45
N THR A 618 8.09 -13.20 -18.23
CA THR A 618 9.21 -12.79 -17.38
C THR A 618 9.00 -13.25 -15.93
N LYS A 619 10.09 -13.59 -15.27
CA LYS A 619 10.09 -14.12 -13.89
C LYS A 619 10.48 -13.02 -12.92
N TRP A 620 9.67 -12.82 -11.90
CA TRP A 620 9.93 -11.86 -10.82
C TRP A 620 10.20 -12.60 -9.52
N PHE A 621 11.28 -12.24 -8.84
CA PHE A 621 11.69 -12.88 -7.60
C PHE A 621 11.87 -11.83 -6.50
N GLY A 622 11.12 -12.00 -5.41
CA GLY A 622 11.31 -11.25 -4.18
C GLY A 622 12.33 -11.95 -3.28
N SER A 623 13.13 -11.18 -2.53
CA SER A 623 14.15 -11.70 -1.62
C SER A 623 13.99 -11.19 -0.19
N GLU A 624 14.70 -11.80 0.76
CA GLU A 624 14.73 -11.36 2.17
C GLU A 624 15.59 -10.11 2.39
N ARG A 625 16.59 -9.86 1.52
CA ARG A 625 17.56 -8.77 1.75
C ARG A 625 18.00 -8.04 0.48
N GLU A 626 17.88 -8.67 -0.68
CA GLU A 626 18.45 -8.20 -1.94
C GLU A 626 17.45 -7.47 -2.85
N GLY A 627 16.23 -7.21 -2.36
CA GLY A 627 15.20 -6.51 -3.13
C GLY A 627 14.47 -7.40 -4.12
N LEU A 628 14.14 -6.83 -5.27
CA LEU A 628 13.30 -7.42 -6.32
C LEU A 628 14.12 -7.64 -7.58
N TRP A 629 14.07 -8.86 -8.11
CA TRP A 629 14.75 -9.29 -9.32
C TRP A 629 13.76 -9.53 -10.46
N GLN A 630 14.16 -9.20 -11.67
CA GLN A 630 13.44 -9.56 -12.91
C GLN A 630 14.37 -10.30 -13.86
N PHE A 631 13.89 -11.43 -14.37
CA PHE A 631 14.59 -12.28 -15.33
C PHE A 631 13.74 -12.54 -16.57
N SER A 632 14.42 -12.96 -17.64
CA SER A 632 13.82 -13.45 -18.87
C SER A 632 12.90 -14.65 -18.65
N GLU A 633 12.17 -15.05 -19.68
CA GLU A 633 11.28 -16.20 -19.69
C GLU A 633 11.97 -17.50 -19.20
N GLN A 634 13.22 -17.72 -19.59
CA GLN A 634 14.02 -18.90 -19.24
C GLN A 634 14.84 -18.73 -17.95
N GLY A 635 14.90 -17.51 -17.41
CA GLY A 635 15.73 -17.20 -16.24
C GLY A 635 17.23 -17.05 -16.51
N ASP A 636 17.62 -16.96 -17.79
CA ASP A 636 19.01 -16.91 -18.27
C ASP A 636 19.54 -15.50 -18.51
N GLU A 637 18.66 -14.48 -18.52
CA GLU A 637 19.01 -13.07 -18.66
C GLU A 637 18.38 -12.24 -17.52
N ARG A 638 19.18 -11.39 -16.87
CA ARG A 638 18.70 -10.44 -15.88
C ARG A 638 18.18 -9.18 -16.55
N LEU A 639 16.88 -8.92 -16.45
CA LEU A 639 16.20 -7.76 -17.03
C LEU A 639 16.14 -6.57 -16.05
N GLY A 640 16.17 -6.84 -14.73
CA GLY A 640 16.10 -5.81 -13.71
C GLY A 640 16.54 -6.29 -12.33
N HIS A 641 17.03 -5.35 -11.50
CA HIS A 641 17.29 -5.56 -10.09
C HIS A 641 17.00 -4.25 -9.35
N TYR A 642 15.96 -4.26 -8.52
CA TYR A 642 15.42 -3.10 -7.84
C TYR A 642 15.72 -3.18 -6.35
N LYS A 643 16.48 -2.21 -5.87
CA LYS A 643 16.90 -2.04 -4.48
C LYS A 643 16.57 -0.61 -4.02
N ARG A 644 16.83 -0.34 -2.75
CA ARG A 644 16.62 0.98 -2.15
C ARG A 644 17.44 2.10 -2.82
N ASP A 645 18.59 1.79 -3.38
CA ASP A 645 19.50 2.76 -4.00
C ASP A 645 19.07 3.14 -5.43
N ASN A 646 18.25 2.35 -6.10
CA ASN A 646 17.82 2.57 -7.46
C ASN A 646 16.29 2.50 -7.68
N SER A 647 15.53 2.40 -6.59
CA SER A 647 14.07 2.33 -6.62
C SER A 647 13.48 2.92 -5.33
N PRO A 648 12.16 3.18 -5.27
CA PRO A 648 11.49 3.66 -4.06
C PRO A 648 11.35 2.63 -2.94
N LEU A 649 11.81 1.39 -3.15
CA LEU A 649 11.75 0.35 -2.12
C LEU A 649 12.47 0.81 -0.85
N THR A 650 11.81 0.67 0.29
CA THR A 650 12.34 1.14 1.59
C THR A 650 13.21 0.11 2.29
N SER A 651 13.15 -1.14 1.84
CA SER A 651 13.85 -2.29 2.43
C SER A 651 14.29 -3.26 1.32
N GLY A 652 15.32 -4.06 1.59
CA GLY A 652 15.68 -5.20 0.74
C GLY A 652 14.74 -6.39 0.89
N GLN A 653 13.84 -6.38 1.88
CA GLN A 653 12.89 -7.47 2.11
C GLN A 653 11.62 -7.28 1.29
N ILE A 654 11.32 -8.24 0.42
CA ILE A 654 10.05 -8.38 -0.28
C ILE A 654 9.31 -9.55 0.37
N GLN A 655 8.06 -9.37 0.76
CA GLN A 655 7.26 -10.41 1.41
C GLN A 655 6.37 -11.16 0.43
N ASN A 656 5.73 -10.43 -0.49
CA ASN A 656 4.79 -10.99 -1.45
C ASN A 656 4.82 -10.21 -2.76
N LEU A 657 4.48 -10.90 -3.86
CA LEU A 657 4.31 -10.36 -5.21
C LEU A 657 2.96 -10.80 -5.77
N THR A 658 2.26 -9.89 -6.39
CA THR A 658 1.00 -10.14 -7.13
C THR A 658 1.00 -9.24 -8.36
N MET A 659 0.34 -9.65 -9.44
CA MET A 659 0.19 -8.80 -10.62
C MET A 659 -1.28 -8.60 -10.95
N ASP A 660 -1.62 -7.36 -11.29
CA ASP A 660 -2.82 -7.05 -12.03
C ASP A 660 -2.52 -7.24 -13.53
N PRO A 661 -2.98 -8.32 -14.15
CA PRO A 661 -2.67 -8.58 -15.55
C PRO A 661 -3.38 -7.62 -16.50
N VAL A 662 -4.45 -6.96 -16.07
CA VAL A 662 -5.19 -5.99 -16.90
C VAL A 662 -4.43 -4.68 -17.00
N SER A 663 -3.94 -4.18 -15.89
CA SER A 663 -3.12 -2.96 -15.88
C SER A 663 -1.63 -3.25 -16.16
N GLY A 664 -1.12 -4.43 -15.84
CA GLY A 664 0.30 -4.77 -15.85
C GLY A 664 1.05 -4.16 -14.67
N GLU A 665 0.34 -3.84 -13.58
CA GLU A 665 0.95 -3.41 -12.34
C GLU A 665 1.40 -4.60 -11.51
N LEU A 666 2.69 -4.64 -11.20
CA LEU A 666 3.27 -5.53 -10.21
C LEU A 666 3.09 -4.92 -8.83
N LEU A 667 2.37 -5.62 -7.97
CA LEU A 667 2.08 -5.26 -6.59
C LEU A 667 3.10 -5.92 -5.67
N ILE A 668 3.71 -5.15 -4.79
CA ILE A 668 4.88 -5.53 -4.00
C ILE A 668 4.61 -5.23 -2.54
N VAL A 669 4.71 -6.23 -1.68
CA VAL A 669 4.57 -6.07 -0.24
C VAL A 669 5.93 -6.13 0.43
N GLN A 670 6.22 -5.12 1.26
CA GLN A 670 7.34 -5.05 2.18
C GLN A 670 6.82 -5.08 3.63
N PRO A 671 7.65 -5.26 4.67
CA PRO A 671 7.20 -5.33 6.06
C PRO A 671 6.29 -4.18 6.49
N ASN A 672 6.65 -2.95 6.11
CA ASN A 672 5.96 -1.73 6.54
C ASN A 672 5.53 -0.82 5.38
N ALA A 673 5.54 -1.33 4.15
CA ALA A 673 5.13 -0.55 2.97
C ALA A 673 4.59 -1.47 1.87
N ALA A 674 3.68 -0.97 1.09
CA ALA A 674 3.17 -1.63 -0.10
C ALA A 674 3.37 -0.71 -1.32
N PHE A 675 3.81 -1.29 -2.42
CA PHE A 675 4.11 -0.58 -3.65
C PHE A 675 3.42 -1.21 -4.84
N SER A 676 3.28 -0.47 -5.92
CA SER A 676 3.09 -1.02 -7.24
C SER A 676 4.07 -0.44 -8.24
N PHE A 677 4.41 -1.25 -9.24
CA PHE A 677 5.31 -0.91 -10.33
C PHE A 677 4.66 -1.23 -11.66
N ARG A 678 4.51 -0.24 -12.53
CA ARG A 678 3.94 -0.43 -13.85
C ARG A 678 4.96 -1.11 -14.77
N THR A 679 4.78 -2.40 -15.01
CA THR A 679 5.68 -3.19 -15.83
C THR A 679 5.42 -3.04 -17.34
N LYS A 680 6.28 -3.66 -18.15
CA LYS A 680 6.05 -3.82 -19.58
C LYS A 680 5.06 -4.95 -19.92
N SER A 681 4.74 -5.79 -18.94
CA SER A 681 3.86 -6.95 -19.06
C SER A 681 2.38 -6.58 -18.98
N MET A 682 1.53 -7.34 -19.65
CA MET A 682 0.07 -7.24 -19.58
C MET A 682 -0.54 -8.54 -20.09
N GLY A 683 -1.69 -8.95 -19.55
CA GLY A 683 -2.43 -10.12 -20.04
C GLY A 683 -2.85 -9.98 -21.50
N SER A 684 -2.76 -11.07 -22.25
CA SER A 684 -3.22 -11.12 -23.65
C SER A 684 -4.74 -11.07 -23.75
N PHE A 685 -5.21 -10.56 -24.87
CA PHE A 685 -6.63 -10.61 -25.24
C PHE A 685 -6.88 -11.84 -26.12
N ASP A 686 -8.08 -12.41 -26.06
CA ASP A 686 -8.48 -13.56 -26.91
C ASP A 686 -8.52 -13.18 -28.39
N ASN A 687 -8.90 -11.95 -28.67
CA ASN A 687 -8.95 -11.37 -30.00
C ASN A 687 -8.32 -9.98 -29.99
N LEU A 688 -7.76 -9.55 -31.13
CA LEU A 688 -7.27 -8.19 -31.28
C LEU A 688 -8.41 -7.20 -31.00
N SER A 689 -8.33 -6.51 -29.88
CA SER A 689 -9.28 -5.46 -29.49
C SER A 689 -8.93 -4.14 -30.17
N GLU A 690 -9.63 -3.06 -29.80
CA GLU A 690 -9.22 -1.72 -30.18
C GLU A 690 -7.88 -1.39 -29.49
N LEU A 691 -6.85 -1.12 -30.31
CA LEU A 691 -5.51 -0.85 -29.77
C LEU A 691 -5.47 0.50 -29.09
N LYS A 692 -4.90 0.53 -27.90
CA LYS A 692 -4.53 1.76 -27.18
C LYS A 692 -3.04 2.04 -27.39
N ILE A 693 -2.73 3.21 -27.95
CA ILE A 693 -1.35 3.65 -28.22
C ILE A 693 -1.11 4.93 -27.45
N PHE A 694 -0.15 4.91 -26.54
CA PHE A 694 0.16 6.09 -25.73
C PHE A 694 1.63 6.16 -25.30
N PRO A 695 2.18 7.36 -25.04
CA PRO A 695 1.51 8.64 -25.25
C PRO A 695 1.27 8.94 -26.74
N ASN A 696 0.17 9.61 -27.04
CA ASN A 696 -0.15 10.09 -28.37
C ASN A 696 -0.75 11.51 -28.26
N PRO A 697 -0.04 12.58 -28.67
CA PRO A 697 1.26 12.57 -29.34
C PRO A 697 2.45 12.28 -28.42
N VAL A 698 3.55 11.79 -29.00
CA VAL A 698 4.86 11.67 -28.35
C VAL A 698 5.54 13.02 -28.40
N ARG A 699 5.74 13.66 -27.25
CA ARG A 699 6.37 14.97 -27.12
C ARG A 699 7.91 14.88 -27.22
N PRO A 700 8.62 15.97 -27.61
CA PRO A 700 10.08 15.96 -27.72
C PRO A 700 10.83 15.63 -26.42
N ASP A 701 10.27 16.01 -25.28
CA ASP A 701 10.81 15.80 -23.94
C ASP A 701 10.49 14.41 -23.34
N PHE A 702 9.65 13.61 -24.02
CA PHE A 702 9.27 12.28 -23.54
C PHE A 702 10.43 11.30 -23.67
N SER A 703 10.85 10.70 -22.55
CA SER A 703 11.96 9.74 -22.45
C SER A 703 11.52 8.33 -22.01
N GLY A 704 10.21 8.05 -21.97
CA GLY A 704 9.66 6.76 -21.56
C GLY A 704 9.44 5.78 -22.73
N TYR A 705 8.55 4.82 -22.50
CA TYR A 705 8.15 3.83 -23.49
C TYR A 705 6.81 4.20 -24.15
N LEU A 706 6.75 4.16 -25.48
CA LEU A 706 5.49 4.09 -26.18
C LEU A 706 4.87 2.72 -25.93
N SER A 707 3.65 2.67 -25.44
CA SER A 707 2.91 1.44 -25.17
C SER A 707 1.84 1.21 -26.24
N ILE A 708 1.72 -0.03 -26.67
CA ILE A 708 0.69 -0.53 -27.58
C ILE A 708 0.00 -1.67 -26.85
N GLU A 709 -1.25 -1.48 -26.45
CA GLU A 709 -2.06 -2.43 -25.67
C GLU A 709 -3.24 -2.94 -26.49
N GLY A 710 -3.81 -4.08 -26.12
CA GLY A 710 -4.93 -4.72 -26.84
C GLY A 710 -4.49 -5.84 -27.78
N LEU A 711 -3.29 -6.38 -27.55
CA LEU A 711 -2.68 -7.42 -28.39
C LEU A 711 -3.09 -8.84 -27.93
N THR A 712 -3.08 -9.79 -28.87
CA THR A 712 -3.12 -11.23 -28.57
C THR A 712 -1.71 -11.74 -28.28
N ASP A 713 -1.58 -12.86 -27.58
CA ASP A 713 -0.27 -13.50 -27.37
C ASP A 713 0.36 -13.89 -28.72
N PHE A 714 1.70 -13.86 -28.79
CA PHE A 714 2.48 -14.09 -30.02
C PHE A 714 2.21 -13.13 -31.20
N SER A 715 1.52 -12.00 -30.98
CA SER A 715 1.37 -10.97 -32.00
C SER A 715 2.72 -10.45 -32.48
N ARG A 716 2.83 -10.14 -33.78
CA ARG A 716 3.96 -9.39 -34.33
C ARG A 716 3.53 -7.97 -34.63
N ILE A 717 4.29 -7.02 -34.17
CA ILE A 717 4.06 -5.60 -34.46
C ILE A 717 5.13 -5.06 -35.39
N LYS A 718 4.71 -4.13 -36.27
CA LYS A 718 5.61 -3.29 -37.08
C LYS A 718 5.15 -1.85 -36.96
N ILE A 719 6.07 -0.95 -36.68
CA ILE A 719 5.83 0.50 -36.70
C ILE A 719 6.53 1.05 -37.93
N THR A 720 5.80 1.80 -38.74
CA THR A 720 6.35 2.42 -39.95
C THR A 720 6.12 3.93 -39.98
N THR A 721 6.96 4.66 -40.70
CA THR A 721 6.62 6.01 -41.14
C THR A 721 5.43 5.99 -42.09
N ALA A 722 4.81 7.15 -42.37
CA ALA A 722 3.76 7.27 -43.39
C ALA A 722 4.20 6.85 -44.79
N ALA A 723 5.52 6.90 -45.08
CA ALA A 723 6.13 6.43 -46.33
C ALA A 723 6.44 4.91 -46.36
N GLY A 724 6.04 4.14 -45.31
CA GLY A 724 6.22 2.69 -45.25
C GLY A 724 7.59 2.21 -44.73
N ARG A 725 8.53 3.11 -44.36
CA ARG A 725 9.82 2.70 -43.77
C ARG A 725 9.59 2.15 -42.37
N VAL A 726 10.00 0.90 -42.12
CA VAL A 726 9.92 0.27 -40.79
C VAL A 726 10.92 0.90 -39.85
N VAL A 727 10.45 1.36 -38.69
CA VAL A 727 11.26 1.96 -37.62
C VAL A 727 11.40 1.06 -36.39
N TYR A 728 10.42 0.15 -36.19
CA TYR A 728 10.42 -0.82 -35.10
C TYR A 728 9.65 -2.08 -35.49
N SER A 729 10.12 -3.23 -35.03
CA SER A 729 9.42 -4.52 -35.18
C SER A 729 9.75 -5.41 -33.99
N ALA A 730 8.73 -6.07 -33.45
CA ALA A 730 8.87 -7.03 -32.34
C ALA A 730 7.81 -8.13 -32.41
N GLN A 731 8.14 -9.29 -31.86
CA GLN A 731 7.17 -10.31 -31.46
C GLN A 731 6.81 -10.08 -30.00
N VAL A 732 5.54 -10.19 -29.65
CA VAL A 732 4.98 -9.84 -28.37
C VAL A 732 4.50 -11.07 -27.64
N ARG A 733 4.87 -11.20 -26.35
CA ARG A 733 4.25 -12.10 -25.39
C ARG A 733 3.29 -11.28 -24.52
N GLY A 734 2.09 -11.84 -24.29
CA GLY A 734 1.02 -11.12 -23.60
C GLY A 734 0.33 -10.06 -24.47
N GLY A 735 -0.38 -9.14 -23.85
CA GLY A 735 -1.29 -8.17 -24.49
C GLY A 735 -0.69 -6.79 -24.80
N LYS A 736 0.63 -6.60 -24.60
CA LYS A 736 1.28 -5.28 -24.64
C LYS A 736 2.64 -5.34 -25.34
N ALA A 737 2.89 -4.38 -26.20
CA ALA A 737 4.22 -4.08 -26.73
C ALA A 737 4.71 -2.75 -26.20
N THR A 738 6.02 -2.62 -26.00
CA THR A 738 6.65 -1.36 -25.57
C THR A 738 7.83 -1.03 -26.48
N TRP A 739 7.92 0.24 -26.88
CA TRP A 739 9.01 0.75 -27.67
C TRP A 739 9.64 1.95 -26.99
N ASN A 740 10.95 1.96 -26.78
CA ASN A 740 11.69 3.05 -26.15
C ASN A 740 11.89 4.29 -27.05
N ILE A 741 11.20 4.30 -28.21
CA ILE A 741 11.23 5.40 -29.21
C ILE A 741 12.66 5.67 -29.72
N LEU A 742 13.42 4.61 -29.94
CA LEU A 742 14.71 4.66 -30.60
C LEU A 742 14.67 3.80 -31.87
N GLU A 743 15.18 4.33 -32.99
CA GLU A 743 15.39 3.57 -34.21
C GLU A 743 16.65 2.70 -34.08
N GLY A 744 16.81 1.69 -34.94
CA GLY A 744 17.81 0.64 -34.84
C GLY A 744 19.29 1.03 -34.64
N LEU A 745 19.68 2.30 -34.88
CA LEU A 745 21.01 2.84 -34.57
C LEU A 745 21.00 3.83 -33.38
N GLY A 746 19.92 3.84 -32.58
CA GLY A 746 19.81 4.62 -31.34
C GLY A 746 19.34 6.07 -31.53
N GLY A 747 18.96 6.47 -32.74
CA GLY A 747 18.39 7.78 -33.02
C GLY A 747 16.89 7.86 -32.70
N ARG A 748 16.41 9.03 -32.27
CA ARG A 748 14.99 9.28 -32.11
C ARG A 748 14.32 9.44 -33.48
N PRO A 749 13.13 8.86 -33.72
CA PRO A 749 12.40 9.08 -34.97
C PRO A 749 12.00 10.54 -35.13
N GLY A 750 12.05 11.05 -36.36
CA GLY A 750 11.69 12.42 -36.67
C GLY A 750 10.20 12.73 -36.46
N PRO A 751 9.82 14.02 -36.36
CA PRO A 751 8.43 14.43 -36.28
C PRO A 751 7.60 13.89 -37.44
N GLY A 752 6.40 13.40 -37.16
CA GLY A 752 5.52 12.86 -38.20
C GLY A 752 4.49 11.88 -37.69
N VAL A 753 3.70 11.35 -38.61
CA VAL A 753 2.71 10.29 -38.35
C VAL A 753 3.33 8.94 -38.57
N TYR A 754 3.11 8.03 -37.60
CA TYR A 754 3.56 6.65 -37.63
C TYR A 754 2.38 5.71 -37.61
N LEU A 755 2.47 4.62 -38.39
CA LEU A 755 1.43 3.61 -38.51
C LEU A 755 1.88 2.35 -37.76
N VAL A 756 0.94 1.73 -37.03
CA VAL A 756 1.15 0.48 -36.30
C VAL A 756 0.41 -0.62 -37.01
N TYR A 757 1.16 -1.63 -37.45
CA TYR A 757 0.63 -2.86 -38.03
C TYR A 757 0.76 -3.98 -37.01
N VAL A 758 -0.27 -4.81 -36.91
CA VAL A 758 -0.27 -6.01 -36.06
C VAL A 758 -0.62 -7.22 -36.92
N ILE A 759 0.17 -8.26 -36.75
CA ILE A 759 -0.11 -9.60 -37.25
C ILE A 759 -0.40 -10.45 -36.00
N ASP A 760 -1.60 -11.01 -35.92
CA ASP A 760 -1.97 -11.87 -34.79
C ASP A 760 -1.35 -13.28 -34.90
N SER A 761 -1.62 -14.11 -33.88
CA SER A 761 -1.10 -15.48 -33.81
C SER A 761 -1.58 -16.39 -34.93
N VAL A 762 -2.68 -16.05 -35.60
CA VAL A 762 -3.24 -16.81 -36.77
C VAL A 762 -2.81 -16.24 -38.12
N GLY A 763 -1.97 -15.18 -38.13
CA GLY A 763 -1.40 -14.58 -39.32
C GLY A 763 -2.27 -13.51 -39.99
N GLN A 764 -3.33 -13.03 -39.37
CA GLN A 764 -4.12 -11.95 -39.91
C GLN A 764 -3.41 -10.60 -39.65
N GLU A 765 -3.14 -9.88 -40.74
CA GLU A 765 -2.50 -8.58 -40.71
C GLU A 765 -3.55 -7.44 -40.81
N ARG A 766 -3.44 -6.44 -39.97
CA ARG A 766 -4.23 -5.22 -40.07
C ARG A 766 -3.45 -3.97 -39.64
N ILE A 767 -3.82 -2.83 -40.22
CA ILE A 767 -3.43 -1.54 -39.66
C ILE A 767 -4.23 -1.35 -38.37
N ALA A 768 -3.54 -1.36 -37.26
CA ALA A 768 -4.19 -1.42 -35.96
C ALA A 768 -4.27 -0.03 -35.28
N GLY A 769 -3.45 0.94 -35.70
CA GLY A 769 -3.49 2.28 -35.14
C GLY A 769 -2.46 3.24 -35.74
N LYS A 770 -2.48 4.49 -35.27
CA LYS A 770 -1.52 5.54 -35.61
C LYS A 770 -1.19 6.39 -34.42
N PHE A 771 0.00 6.97 -34.39
CA PHE A 771 0.39 7.97 -33.40
C PHE A 771 1.25 9.06 -34.05
N VAL A 772 1.44 10.15 -33.33
CA VAL A 772 2.20 11.32 -33.81
C VAL A 772 3.44 11.49 -32.93
N VAL A 773 4.59 11.73 -33.56
CA VAL A 773 5.81 12.23 -32.91
C VAL A 773 5.93 13.72 -33.24
N LEU A 774 6.11 14.57 -32.21
CA LEU A 774 6.22 16.02 -32.31
C LEU A 774 7.69 16.46 -32.38
#